data_b3660b83baa69129704c62cc22c4fe91
#
_entry.id   b3660b83baa69129704c62cc22c4fe91
#
_cell.length_a   1.000
_cell.length_b   1.000
_cell.length_c   1.000
_cell.angle_alpha   90.00
_cell.angle_beta   90.00
_cell.angle_gamma   90.00
#
_symmetry.space_group_name_H-M   'P 1'
#
loop_
_entity.id
_entity.type
_entity.pdbx_description
1 polymer ?
#
loop_
_entity_poly.entity_id
_entity_poly.type
_entity_poly.pdbx_seq_one_letter_code
_entity_poly.pdbx_strand_id
1 'polypeptide(L)'
;PDIFFQAREACNPYYDALPAIVQEYMDKVNEKIGTDYKLFNYYGAADAEHVIIAMGSVCDTIEETIDYLVAAGKKVGVVKVRLYRPFSAEALINAIPETVKQISVLDRTKEPGSLGEPLYLDVVAALKGSRFESTPVFTGRYGLGSKDTTPAQIVAVYENTEKQRFTIGIVDDVTNLSLPVGAPLVTTPEGTINCKFWGLGADGTVGANKNSIKIIGDNTDMYAQAYFDYDSKKSGGVTMSHLRFGKKPIKSTYLIHKANFVACHNPSYVNKYHMVEELVDGGTFLLNCPWDEAGLEEHLPGQVKAFIANHNIKFYVIDGVKIGIETGMGPTRINTILQSAFFKLAKIIPEEKAIELMKAAAKATYGRKGDDVVAKNWAAIDEGAKQIKEVAVPESWKNAADEGLTTTHAESGRADAVKFVNTIQAKVTSQEGNNLPVSAFADYVDGTTPSGTSAYEKRGIAVNVPVWNPENCIQCNRCSFVCPHAVIRPVAMTAEEAAAAPEGIQTMPMTGMPDYTFTMAISQLDCTGCGSCANVCPGKKGVKALAMESLAAHEAEQKYFDYAAALPEKTDVVAKFKENTVKGSQFKKPLLEFSGACAGCGETPYAKLITQLFGDRMYIANATGCSSIWGNSSPSTPYTVNEKGQGPAWSNSLFEDNAEFGYGMLLAQKAIRGGLKAKVEDVMNSEKAPEEVKAACKEYLDTFDCGATNGTATEKLVEAIKDADCDVCRDIVKNKDFLAKKSQWIFGGDGWAYDIGFGGVDHVLASGKDINVMVFDTEVYSNTGGQSSKATPTGAVAQFAAGGKETKKKDMASIAMSYGYVYVAQIAMGADYNQAVKAIAEAEAYPGPSLIIAYAPCINHGIKKGMSKAQTEEQLAVQTGYWHCFRFNPALAAEGKSAFTLDSKAPSGDYQEFLNGEVRYNSLKRANPAKAERLFGKNEQEAKDRYTYLNKLVKLYGTEE
;
A
#
# COMPACT_ATOMS: atom_id res chain seq x y z
N PRO A 1 -34.08 0.14 33.58
CA PRO A 1 -33.22 -0.69 34.42
C PRO A 1 -33.92 -1.98 34.81
N ASP A 2 -35.19 -1.92 35.17
CA ASP A 2 -35.94 -2.99 35.85
C ASP A 2 -36.21 -4.25 34.98
N ILE A 3 -36.15 -4.15 33.68
CA ILE A 3 -36.47 -5.26 32.75
C ILE A 3 -35.27 -5.77 31.97
N PHE A 4 -34.17 -5.02 31.87
CA PHE A 4 -33.07 -5.36 30.98
C PHE A 4 -32.34 -6.63 31.42
N PHE A 5 -32.01 -6.77 32.70
CA PHE A 5 -31.29 -7.91 33.24
C PHE A 5 -32.11 -9.20 33.11
N GLN A 6 -33.40 -9.17 33.51
CA GLN A 6 -34.30 -10.30 33.34
C GLN A 6 -34.47 -10.71 31.86
N ALA A 7 -34.55 -9.73 30.94
CA ALA A 7 -34.64 -10.00 29.52
C ALA A 7 -33.35 -10.65 28.98
N ARG A 8 -32.15 -10.25 29.49
CA ARG A 8 -30.88 -10.89 29.10
C ARG A 8 -30.78 -12.32 29.65
N GLU A 9 -31.20 -12.58 30.88
CA GLU A 9 -31.24 -13.92 31.46
C GLU A 9 -32.24 -14.86 30.75
N ALA A 10 -33.37 -14.33 30.30
CA ALA A 10 -34.37 -15.09 29.54
C ALA A 10 -33.86 -15.67 28.20
N CYS A 11 -32.72 -15.18 27.70
CA CYS A 11 -32.07 -15.71 26.51
C CYS A 11 -31.23 -16.98 26.76
N ASN A 12 -30.89 -17.29 28.01
CA ASN A 12 -29.98 -18.40 28.35
C ASN A 12 -30.43 -19.75 27.79
N PRO A 13 -31.69 -20.16 27.84
CA PRO A 13 -32.14 -21.45 27.28
C PRO A 13 -31.82 -21.60 25.79
N TYR A 14 -31.79 -20.52 25.02
CA TYR A 14 -31.44 -20.59 23.59
C TYR A 14 -29.94 -20.84 23.41
N TYR A 15 -29.09 -20.20 24.22
CA TYR A 15 -27.63 -20.42 24.19
C TYR A 15 -27.29 -21.84 24.68
N ASP A 16 -27.97 -22.34 25.71
CA ASP A 16 -27.76 -23.67 26.25
C ASP A 16 -28.18 -24.76 25.25
N ALA A 17 -29.22 -24.54 24.45
CA ALA A 17 -29.67 -25.47 23.41
C ALA A 17 -28.80 -25.48 22.16
N LEU A 18 -28.04 -24.38 21.88
CA LEU A 18 -27.35 -24.19 20.60
C LEU A 18 -26.25 -25.24 20.35
N PRO A 19 -25.41 -25.68 21.28
CA PRO A 19 -24.41 -26.73 21.03
C PRO A 19 -25.01 -28.01 20.45
N ALA A 20 -26.11 -28.48 21.01
CA ALA A 20 -26.80 -29.68 20.54
C ALA A 20 -27.37 -29.49 19.11
N ILE A 21 -27.94 -28.32 18.84
CA ILE A 21 -28.46 -27.98 17.51
C ILE A 21 -27.32 -27.95 16.49
N VAL A 22 -26.20 -27.30 16.82
CA VAL A 22 -25.02 -27.24 15.92
C VAL A 22 -24.47 -28.64 15.65
N GLN A 23 -24.34 -29.50 16.69
CA GLN A 23 -23.90 -30.87 16.49
C GLN A 23 -24.84 -31.66 15.57
N GLU A 24 -26.17 -31.54 15.74
CA GLU A 24 -27.15 -32.15 14.83
C GLU A 24 -26.95 -31.76 13.37
N TYR A 25 -26.68 -30.46 13.10
CA TYR A 25 -26.43 -30.02 11.74
C TYR A 25 -25.05 -30.44 11.22
N MET A 26 -24.01 -30.47 12.07
CA MET A 26 -22.73 -31.09 11.72
C MET A 26 -22.89 -32.56 11.32
N ASP A 27 -23.67 -33.33 12.06
CA ASP A 27 -23.96 -34.74 11.73
C ASP A 27 -24.65 -34.90 10.38
N LYS A 28 -25.66 -34.04 10.07
CA LYS A 28 -26.29 -34.01 8.76
C LYS A 28 -25.32 -33.67 7.63
N VAL A 29 -24.35 -32.77 7.87
CA VAL A 29 -23.29 -32.44 6.90
C VAL A 29 -22.35 -33.65 6.74
N ASN A 30 -21.91 -34.24 7.83
CA ASN A 30 -21.06 -35.41 7.84
C ASN A 30 -21.64 -36.56 7.01
N GLU A 31 -22.93 -36.82 7.18
CA GLU A 31 -23.66 -37.85 6.41
C GLU A 31 -23.64 -37.52 4.90
N LYS A 32 -23.82 -36.27 4.52
CA LYS A 32 -23.90 -35.86 3.11
C LYS A 32 -22.56 -35.84 2.37
N ILE A 33 -21.50 -35.44 3.01
CA ILE A 33 -20.18 -35.21 2.36
C ILE A 33 -19.06 -36.07 2.92
N GLY A 34 -19.33 -36.98 3.85
CA GLY A 34 -18.35 -37.93 4.36
C GLY A 34 -17.30 -37.34 5.29
N THR A 35 -17.67 -36.30 6.04
CA THR A 35 -16.79 -35.67 7.06
C THR A 35 -17.09 -36.20 8.46
N ASP A 36 -16.36 -35.74 9.50
CA ASP A 36 -16.60 -36.09 10.90
C ASP A 36 -16.63 -34.84 11.80
N TYR A 37 -17.24 -33.78 11.38
CA TYR A 37 -17.32 -32.53 12.14
C TYR A 37 -18.04 -32.72 13.47
N LYS A 38 -17.38 -32.21 14.55
CA LYS A 38 -17.89 -32.17 15.92
C LYS A 38 -17.61 -30.78 16.48
N LEU A 39 -18.24 -30.41 17.59
CA LEU A 39 -17.98 -29.15 18.28
C LEU A 39 -16.49 -28.99 18.62
N PHE A 40 -15.86 -30.09 19.01
CA PHE A 40 -14.43 -30.25 19.21
C PHE A 40 -13.97 -31.56 18.56
N ASN A 41 -13.06 -31.47 17.59
CA ASN A 41 -12.50 -32.66 16.95
C ASN A 41 -11.13 -32.98 17.51
N TYR A 42 -10.91 -34.21 17.95
CA TYR A 42 -9.59 -34.71 18.28
C TYR A 42 -8.90 -35.29 17.03
N TYR A 43 -7.58 -35.07 16.93
CA TYR A 43 -6.71 -35.70 15.93
C TYR A 43 -5.35 -36.02 16.55
N GLY A 44 -4.81 -37.25 16.34
CA GLY A 44 -3.48 -37.68 16.80
C GLY A 44 -3.44 -39.08 17.41
N ALA A 45 -2.43 -39.35 18.22
CA ALA A 45 -2.26 -40.64 18.89
C ALA A 45 -3.41 -40.89 19.86
N ALA A 46 -3.97 -42.11 19.86
CA ALA A 46 -5.05 -42.49 20.78
C ALA A 46 -4.64 -42.43 22.28
N ASP A 47 -3.35 -42.59 22.55
CA ASP A 47 -2.73 -42.52 23.87
C ASP A 47 -1.86 -41.24 24.01
N ALA A 48 -2.30 -40.11 23.42
CA ALA A 48 -1.57 -38.87 23.51
C ALA A 48 -1.34 -38.42 24.94
N GLU A 49 -0.10 -37.99 25.21
CA GLU A 49 0.31 -37.46 26.51
C GLU A 49 0.40 -35.92 26.50
N HIS A 50 0.62 -35.30 25.34
CA HIS A 50 0.60 -33.86 25.16
C HIS A 50 -0.40 -33.49 24.03
N VAL A 51 -1.33 -32.60 24.35
CA VAL A 51 -2.37 -32.12 23.39
C VAL A 51 -2.29 -30.64 23.24
N ILE A 52 -2.32 -30.16 21.98
CA ILE A 52 -2.58 -28.76 21.64
C ILE A 52 -4.08 -28.54 21.51
N ILE A 53 -4.60 -27.42 22.02
CA ILE A 53 -5.97 -26.94 21.75
C ILE A 53 -5.83 -25.67 20.93
N ALA A 54 -6.43 -25.63 19.73
CA ALA A 54 -6.35 -24.51 18.82
C ALA A 54 -7.59 -24.42 17.93
N MET A 55 -7.74 -23.27 17.24
CA MET A 55 -8.81 -23.07 16.26
C MET A 55 -8.26 -22.44 14.97
N GLY A 56 -8.98 -22.64 13.88
CA GLY A 56 -8.68 -22.06 12.57
C GLY A 56 -7.62 -22.82 11.78
N SER A 57 -6.99 -22.14 10.81
CA SER A 57 -6.11 -22.75 9.80
C SER A 57 -4.84 -23.38 10.38
N VAL A 58 -4.35 -22.92 11.53
CA VAL A 58 -3.18 -23.54 12.21
C VAL A 58 -3.40 -25.01 12.51
N CYS A 59 -4.66 -25.44 12.71
CA CYS A 59 -4.98 -26.84 12.99
C CYS A 59 -4.50 -27.79 11.88
N ASP A 60 -4.52 -27.36 10.61
CA ASP A 60 -4.02 -28.18 9.50
C ASP A 60 -2.49 -28.33 9.55
N THR A 61 -1.76 -27.27 9.84
CA THR A 61 -0.30 -27.36 10.10
C THR A 61 0.01 -28.26 11.30
N ILE A 62 -0.80 -28.17 12.37
CA ILE A 62 -0.64 -29.03 13.56
C ILE A 62 -0.89 -30.49 13.19
N GLU A 63 -1.96 -30.82 12.45
CA GLU A 63 -2.23 -32.18 12.00
C GLU A 63 -1.08 -32.76 11.16
N GLU A 64 -0.57 -32.00 10.18
CA GLU A 64 0.57 -32.44 9.36
C GLU A 64 1.82 -32.70 10.23
N THR A 65 2.05 -31.84 11.23
CA THR A 65 3.16 -32.01 12.18
C THR A 65 2.94 -33.23 13.08
N ILE A 66 1.69 -33.49 13.51
CA ILE A 66 1.35 -34.70 14.31
C ILE A 66 1.62 -35.97 13.51
N ASP A 67 1.25 -36.01 12.22
CA ASP A 67 1.53 -37.17 11.35
C ASP A 67 3.03 -37.49 11.34
N TYR A 68 3.88 -36.46 11.23
CA TYR A 68 5.34 -36.60 11.31
C TYR A 68 5.81 -37.08 12.67
N LEU A 69 5.31 -36.50 13.77
CA LEU A 69 5.71 -36.83 15.12
C LEU A 69 5.23 -38.23 15.58
N VAL A 70 4.01 -38.60 15.21
CA VAL A 70 3.45 -39.94 15.54
C VAL A 70 4.18 -41.03 14.78
N ALA A 71 4.54 -40.77 13.50
CA ALA A 71 5.40 -41.71 12.75
C ALA A 71 6.79 -41.90 13.41
N ALA A 72 7.26 -40.87 14.14
CA ALA A 72 8.48 -40.94 14.95
C ALA A 72 8.23 -41.52 16.39
N GLY A 73 7.05 -42.04 16.67
CA GLY A 73 6.70 -42.68 17.96
C GLY A 73 6.33 -41.68 19.07
N LYS A 74 6.08 -40.42 18.79
CA LYS A 74 5.63 -39.43 19.77
C LYS A 74 4.12 -39.55 20.05
N LYS A 75 3.74 -39.35 21.33
CA LYS A 75 2.35 -39.44 21.81
C LYS A 75 1.73 -38.06 21.90
N VAL A 76 1.36 -37.51 20.76
CA VAL A 76 0.87 -36.13 20.62
C VAL A 76 -0.47 -36.06 19.87
N GLY A 77 -1.23 -35.00 20.13
CA GLY A 77 -2.52 -34.80 19.48
C GLY A 77 -2.98 -33.34 19.52
N VAL A 78 -4.04 -33.04 18.80
CA VAL A 78 -4.69 -31.73 18.82
C VAL A 78 -6.19 -31.85 19.02
N VAL A 79 -6.77 -30.96 19.81
CA VAL A 79 -8.21 -30.72 19.86
C VAL A 79 -8.50 -29.44 19.06
N LYS A 80 -9.24 -29.60 17.98
CA LYS A 80 -9.67 -28.50 17.08
C LYS A 80 -11.00 -27.92 17.56
N VAL A 81 -11.01 -26.64 17.94
CA VAL A 81 -12.23 -25.94 18.33
C VAL A 81 -12.99 -25.53 17.10
N ARG A 82 -14.19 -26.07 16.88
CA ARG A 82 -15.06 -25.68 15.76
C ARG A 82 -16.22 -24.81 16.19
N LEU A 83 -16.79 -25.02 17.39
CA LEU A 83 -17.74 -24.09 18.00
C LEU A 83 -17.11 -23.43 19.22
N TYR A 84 -16.72 -22.16 19.05
CA TYR A 84 -16.11 -21.37 20.12
C TYR A 84 -17.16 -20.74 21.07
N ARG A 85 -18.32 -20.35 20.53
CA ARG A 85 -19.44 -19.76 21.29
C ARG A 85 -20.77 -20.32 20.82
N PRO A 86 -21.64 -20.77 21.71
CA PRO A 86 -21.41 -21.01 23.15
C PRO A 86 -20.35 -22.08 23.40
N PHE A 87 -19.53 -21.91 24.43
CA PHE A 87 -18.45 -22.85 24.74
C PHE A 87 -19.00 -24.05 25.53
N SER A 88 -18.88 -25.27 24.98
CA SER A 88 -19.32 -26.50 25.63
C SER A 88 -18.17 -27.16 26.36
N ALA A 89 -18.11 -26.97 27.68
CA ALA A 89 -17.10 -27.60 28.51
C ALA A 89 -17.15 -29.15 28.45
N GLU A 90 -18.37 -29.72 28.45
CA GLU A 90 -18.59 -31.17 28.33
C GLU A 90 -18.02 -31.75 27.04
N ALA A 91 -18.32 -31.08 25.89
CA ALA A 91 -17.85 -31.53 24.60
C ALA A 91 -16.31 -31.43 24.49
N LEU A 92 -15.70 -30.36 25.04
CA LEU A 92 -14.23 -30.25 25.14
C LEU A 92 -13.61 -31.39 25.97
N ILE A 93 -14.12 -31.64 27.20
CA ILE A 93 -13.60 -32.65 28.09
C ILE A 93 -13.70 -34.05 27.46
N ASN A 94 -14.79 -34.32 26.74
CA ASN A 94 -14.98 -35.59 26.05
C ASN A 94 -14.08 -35.77 24.82
N ALA A 95 -13.60 -34.67 24.22
CA ALA A 95 -12.66 -34.73 23.10
C ALA A 95 -11.20 -34.92 23.50
N ILE A 96 -10.84 -34.68 24.76
CA ILE A 96 -9.45 -34.85 25.26
C ILE A 96 -9.22 -36.30 25.66
N PRO A 97 -8.16 -36.99 25.15
CA PRO A 97 -7.79 -38.34 25.57
C PRO A 97 -7.48 -38.44 27.09
N GLU A 98 -7.85 -39.52 27.70
CA GLU A 98 -7.64 -39.73 29.17
C GLU A 98 -6.18 -39.77 29.57
N THR A 99 -5.28 -40.10 28.66
CA THR A 99 -3.84 -40.24 28.85
C THR A 99 -3.08 -38.92 28.91
N VAL A 100 -3.76 -37.77 28.67
CA VAL A 100 -3.13 -36.45 28.57
C VAL A 100 -2.51 -36.01 29.90
N LYS A 101 -1.24 -35.64 29.83
CA LYS A 101 -0.42 -35.16 30.97
C LYS A 101 -0.14 -33.66 30.89
N GLN A 102 -0.26 -33.07 29.69
CA GLN A 102 -0.05 -31.63 29.44
C GLN A 102 -0.95 -31.15 28.32
N ILE A 103 -1.47 -29.91 28.44
CA ILE A 103 -2.25 -29.22 27.43
C ILE A 103 -1.54 -27.93 27.12
N SER A 104 -1.39 -27.60 25.82
CA SER A 104 -0.92 -26.31 25.35
C SER A 104 -2.05 -25.65 24.52
N VAL A 105 -2.50 -24.48 24.96
CA VAL A 105 -3.53 -23.72 24.24
C VAL A 105 -2.85 -22.67 23.38
N LEU A 106 -3.16 -22.63 22.07
CA LEU A 106 -2.64 -21.65 21.13
C LEU A 106 -3.70 -20.62 20.76
N ASP A 107 -3.43 -19.37 21.06
CA ASP A 107 -4.26 -18.22 20.72
C ASP A 107 -3.57 -17.32 19.69
N ARG A 108 -4.29 -16.98 18.60
CA ARG A 108 -3.83 -16.01 17.59
C ARG A 108 -4.24 -14.60 17.97
N THR A 109 -3.98 -14.23 19.21
CA THR A 109 -4.25 -12.91 19.78
C THR A 109 -3.29 -12.62 20.92
N LYS A 110 -3.24 -11.36 21.33
CA LYS A 110 -2.53 -10.89 22.52
C LYS A 110 -3.46 -9.94 23.27
N GLU A 111 -3.81 -10.33 24.51
CA GLU A 111 -4.62 -9.51 25.41
C GLU A 111 -3.71 -8.80 26.44
N PRO A 112 -3.31 -7.53 26.19
CA PRO A 112 -2.42 -6.81 27.10
C PRO A 112 -3.05 -6.65 28.49
N GLY A 113 -2.31 -7.07 29.53
CA GLY A 113 -2.76 -6.96 30.93
C GLY A 113 -3.70 -8.08 31.40
N SER A 114 -4.15 -9.00 30.52
CA SER A 114 -4.93 -10.17 30.90
C SER A 114 -4.07 -11.26 31.54
N LEU A 115 -4.72 -12.12 32.34
CA LEU A 115 -4.09 -13.31 32.91
C LEU A 115 -3.77 -14.38 31.85
N GLY A 116 -4.45 -14.34 30.72
CA GLY A 116 -4.24 -15.22 29.56
C GLY A 116 -5.10 -14.78 28.40
N GLU A 117 -4.88 -15.39 27.25
CA GLU A 117 -5.63 -15.14 26.03
C GLU A 117 -7.02 -15.82 26.10
N PRO A 118 -8.00 -15.41 25.29
CA PRO A 118 -9.41 -15.82 25.44
C PRO A 118 -9.66 -17.33 25.41
N LEU A 119 -9.07 -18.08 24.46
CA LEU A 119 -9.26 -19.53 24.38
C LEU A 119 -8.64 -20.22 25.58
N TYR A 120 -7.44 -19.79 26.00
CA TYR A 120 -6.79 -20.32 27.18
C TYR A 120 -7.66 -20.16 28.42
N LEU A 121 -8.24 -18.98 28.65
CA LEU A 121 -9.10 -18.72 29.82
C LEU A 121 -10.35 -19.59 29.81
N ASP A 122 -10.99 -19.77 28.66
CA ASP A 122 -12.14 -20.67 28.52
C ASP A 122 -11.79 -22.13 28.77
N VAL A 123 -10.63 -22.59 28.26
CA VAL A 123 -10.15 -23.96 28.50
C VAL A 123 -9.87 -24.20 29.99
N VAL A 124 -9.15 -23.29 30.65
CA VAL A 124 -8.87 -23.41 32.10
C VAL A 124 -10.18 -23.43 32.89
N ALA A 125 -11.14 -22.55 32.57
CA ALA A 125 -12.44 -22.52 33.22
C ALA A 125 -13.22 -23.83 33.00
N ALA A 126 -13.22 -24.37 31.77
CA ALA A 126 -13.92 -25.60 31.41
C ALA A 126 -13.33 -26.88 32.11
N LEU A 127 -12.01 -26.90 32.33
CA LEU A 127 -11.35 -28.01 32.96
C LEU A 127 -11.51 -28.04 34.50
N LYS A 128 -11.92 -26.93 35.10
CA LYS A 128 -12.18 -26.82 36.54
C LYS A 128 -13.26 -27.81 36.98
N GLY A 129 -12.96 -28.62 38.00
CA GLY A 129 -13.83 -29.69 38.49
C GLY A 129 -13.94 -30.92 37.57
N SER A 130 -13.16 -31.00 36.49
CA SER A 130 -13.10 -32.15 35.59
C SER A 130 -11.97 -33.11 35.97
N ARG A 131 -11.89 -34.27 35.30
CA ARG A 131 -10.78 -35.20 35.40
C ARG A 131 -9.41 -34.60 35.04
N PHE A 132 -9.38 -33.47 34.37
CA PHE A 132 -8.18 -32.75 33.92
C PHE A 132 -7.83 -31.54 34.80
N GLU A 133 -8.52 -31.31 35.93
CA GLU A 133 -8.30 -30.15 36.80
C GLU A 133 -6.82 -29.98 37.22
N SER A 134 -6.13 -31.07 37.41
CA SER A 134 -4.70 -31.08 37.82
C SER A 134 -3.73 -31.12 36.65
N THR A 135 -4.20 -31.22 35.43
CA THR A 135 -3.36 -31.26 34.23
C THR A 135 -2.76 -29.88 33.96
N PRO A 136 -1.44 -29.72 33.80
CA PRO A 136 -0.83 -28.43 33.45
C PRO A 136 -1.36 -27.94 32.14
N VAL A 137 -1.82 -26.66 32.14
CA VAL A 137 -2.31 -25.97 30.93
C VAL A 137 -1.40 -24.77 30.62
N PHE A 138 -0.72 -24.83 29.49
CA PHE A 138 0.18 -23.80 29.02
C PHE A 138 -0.53 -22.89 27.99
N THR A 139 -0.12 -21.60 27.91
CA THR A 139 -0.68 -20.64 26.97
C THR A 139 0.37 -20.13 26.00
N GLY A 140 0.10 -20.24 24.70
CA GLY A 140 0.99 -19.83 23.62
C GLY A 140 0.35 -18.84 22.68
N ARG A 141 1.09 -17.77 22.34
CA ARG A 141 0.69 -16.79 21.33
C ARG A 141 1.39 -17.08 20.01
N TYR A 142 0.67 -16.95 18.90
CA TYR A 142 1.19 -17.19 17.58
C TYR A 142 0.50 -16.32 16.52
N GLY A 143 1.07 -16.19 15.33
CA GLY A 143 0.41 -15.81 14.10
C GLY A 143 -0.18 -14.40 14.01
N LEU A 144 0.11 -13.50 14.96
CA LEU A 144 -0.34 -12.11 14.91
C LEU A 144 0.17 -11.42 13.64
N GLY A 145 -0.68 -10.57 13.05
CA GLY A 145 -0.34 -9.88 11.81
C GLY A 145 -0.09 -10.84 10.62
N SER A 146 -0.71 -12.03 10.63
CA SER A 146 -0.51 -13.08 9.63
C SER A 146 0.91 -13.66 9.58
N LYS A 147 1.66 -13.56 10.70
CA LYS A 147 2.97 -14.21 10.84
C LYS A 147 2.85 -15.70 10.57
N ASP A 148 3.76 -16.23 9.76
CA ASP A 148 3.77 -17.64 9.38
C ASP A 148 3.95 -18.56 10.60
N THR A 149 3.31 -19.73 10.58
CA THR A 149 3.41 -20.74 11.64
C THR A 149 3.83 -22.08 11.03
N THR A 150 5.07 -22.46 11.27
CA THR A 150 5.72 -23.61 10.61
C THR A 150 5.65 -24.89 11.45
N PRO A 151 5.79 -26.07 10.82
CA PRO A 151 5.89 -27.35 11.55
C PRO A 151 6.97 -27.37 12.62
N ALA A 152 8.15 -26.77 12.38
CA ALA A 152 9.22 -26.69 13.37
C ALA A 152 8.80 -25.92 14.63
N GLN A 153 7.99 -24.87 14.47
CA GLN A 153 7.43 -24.13 15.61
C GLN A 153 6.41 -24.97 16.39
N ILE A 154 5.60 -25.78 15.71
CA ILE A 154 4.66 -26.71 16.36
C ILE A 154 5.40 -27.81 17.11
N VAL A 155 6.50 -28.34 16.55
CA VAL A 155 7.38 -29.29 17.29
C VAL A 155 7.89 -28.63 18.56
N ALA A 156 8.35 -27.38 18.51
CA ALA A 156 8.81 -26.67 19.72
C ALA A 156 7.71 -26.52 20.78
N VAL A 157 6.44 -26.42 20.41
CA VAL A 157 5.31 -26.43 21.37
C VAL A 157 5.16 -27.78 22.03
N TYR A 158 5.26 -28.88 21.28
CA TYR A 158 5.18 -30.23 21.87
C TYR A 158 6.40 -30.58 22.74
N GLU A 159 7.54 -29.98 22.48
CA GLU A 159 8.77 -30.19 23.28
C GLU A 159 8.84 -29.24 24.49
N ASN A 160 7.98 -28.23 24.58
CA ASN A 160 7.95 -27.28 25.69
C ASN A 160 7.34 -27.93 26.97
N THR A 161 8.16 -28.13 27.97
CA THR A 161 7.74 -28.63 29.29
C THR A 161 7.93 -27.61 30.41
N GLU A 162 8.51 -26.45 30.14
CA GLU A 162 8.96 -25.50 31.16
C GLU A 162 8.22 -24.16 31.10
N LYS A 163 8.08 -23.57 29.91
CA LYS A 163 7.49 -22.24 29.75
C LYS A 163 5.97 -22.32 29.71
N GLN A 164 5.32 -22.04 30.82
CA GLN A 164 3.85 -22.04 30.93
C GLN A 164 3.20 -20.96 30.06
N ARG A 165 3.90 -19.82 29.85
CA ARG A 165 3.52 -18.76 28.90
C ARG A 165 4.62 -18.63 27.87
N PHE A 166 4.26 -18.69 26.59
CA PHE A 166 5.25 -18.69 25.52
C PHE A 166 4.75 -17.98 24.25
N THR A 167 5.67 -17.72 23.34
CA THR A 167 5.41 -17.25 21.97
C THR A 167 6.13 -18.13 20.97
N ILE A 168 5.56 -18.28 19.78
CA ILE A 168 6.23 -18.86 18.60
C ILE A 168 6.12 -17.92 17.41
N GLY A 169 7.04 -18.02 16.46
CA GLY A 169 7.07 -17.20 15.24
C GLY A 169 7.81 -15.88 15.36
N ILE A 170 8.30 -15.50 16.54
CA ILE A 170 9.10 -14.31 16.79
C ILE A 170 10.33 -14.65 17.65
N VAL A 171 11.29 -13.74 17.72
CA VAL A 171 12.44 -13.80 18.61
C VAL A 171 12.26 -12.74 19.70
N ASP A 172 11.70 -13.16 20.85
CA ASP A 172 11.46 -12.27 21.99
C ASP A 172 12.65 -12.30 22.97
N ASP A 173 13.51 -11.32 22.83
CA ASP A 173 14.66 -11.05 23.67
C ASP A 173 14.40 -9.97 24.75
N VAL A 174 13.15 -9.49 24.86
CA VAL A 174 12.72 -8.51 25.86
C VAL A 174 12.06 -9.18 27.06
N THR A 175 11.05 -10.03 26.82
CA THR A 175 10.37 -10.80 27.88
C THR A 175 10.74 -12.28 27.89
N ASN A 176 11.54 -12.73 26.91
CA ASN A 176 12.10 -14.07 26.80
C ASN A 176 11.05 -15.19 26.77
N LEU A 177 9.89 -14.92 26.16
CA LEU A 177 8.79 -15.89 26.06
C LEU A 177 8.91 -16.82 24.85
N SER A 178 9.72 -16.51 23.84
CA SER A 178 9.87 -17.33 22.65
C SER A 178 10.45 -18.73 22.99
N LEU A 179 9.87 -19.75 22.35
CA LEU A 179 10.42 -21.09 22.39
C LEU A 179 11.61 -21.20 21.43
N PRO A 180 12.63 -21.98 21.75
CA PRO A 180 13.68 -22.33 20.80
C PRO A 180 13.08 -23.20 19.68
N VAL A 181 13.32 -22.81 18.41
CA VAL A 181 12.81 -23.53 17.25
C VAL A 181 13.99 -24.20 16.52
N GLY A 182 13.83 -25.46 16.18
CA GLY A 182 14.82 -26.24 15.44
C GLY A 182 14.89 -25.84 13.96
N ALA A 183 15.69 -26.56 13.18
CA ALA A 183 15.81 -26.35 11.74
C ALA A 183 14.46 -26.54 11.03
N PRO A 184 14.24 -25.85 9.88
CA PRO A 184 13.04 -26.03 9.08
C PRO A 184 12.79 -27.48 8.70
N LEU A 185 11.55 -27.95 8.89
CA LEU A 185 11.12 -29.32 8.61
C LEU A 185 10.31 -29.37 7.32
N VAL A 186 10.48 -30.44 6.56
CA VAL A 186 9.62 -30.82 5.44
C VAL A 186 8.65 -31.90 5.93
N THR A 187 7.40 -31.51 6.17
CA THR A 187 6.33 -32.41 6.66
C THR A 187 5.27 -32.69 5.61
N THR A 188 5.37 -32.06 4.43
CA THR A 188 4.47 -32.35 3.31
C THR A 188 4.50 -33.84 2.94
N PRO A 189 3.36 -34.45 2.57
CA PRO A 189 3.32 -35.85 2.16
C PRO A 189 4.32 -36.15 1.05
N GLU A 190 4.93 -37.35 1.10
CA GLU A 190 5.84 -37.83 0.06
C GLU A 190 5.22 -37.73 -1.33
N GLY A 191 5.99 -37.23 -2.31
CA GLY A 191 5.53 -36.96 -3.67
C GLY A 191 4.83 -35.60 -3.86
N THR A 192 4.76 -34.76 -2.84
CA THR A 192 4.33 -33.36 -2.99
C THR A 192 5.42 -32.54 -3.66
N ILE A 193 5.07 -31.80 -4.70
CA ILE A 193 5.95 -30.88 -5.42
C ILE A 193 5.68 -29.47 -4.93
N ASN A 194 6.70 -28.82 -4.38
CA ASN A 194 6.67 -27.46 -3.86
C ASN A 194 7.34 -26.52 -4.87
N CYS A 195 6.62 -25.52 -5.36
CA CYS A 195 7.12 -24.53 -6.33
C CYS A 195 6.98 -23.12 -5.77
N LYS A 196 8.03 -22.30 -5.93
CA LYS A 196 8.02 -20.89 -5.52
C LYS A 196 8.43 -19.98 -6.68
N PHE A 197 7.71 -18.87 -6.84
CA PHE A 197 7.94 -17.93 -7.94
C PHE A 197 8.12 -16.53 -7.36
N TRP A 198 9.21 -15.88 -7.75
CA TRP A 198 9.55 -14.52 -7.41
C TRP A 198 9.29 -13.62 -8.61
N GLY A 199 8.31 -12.75 -8.51
CA GLY A 199 7.87 -11.85 -9.58
C GLY A 199 7.82 -10.40 -9.16
N LEU A 200 7.72 -9.53 -10.15
CA LEU A 200 7.52 -8.10 -9.95
C LEU A 200 6.02 -7.78 -9.97
N GLY A 201 5.56 -6.97 -9.06
CA GLY A 201 4.16 -6.51 -9.03
C GLY A 201 3.73 -5.92 -10.37
N ALA A 202 2.60 -6.42 -10.89
CA ALA A 202 2.03 -6.09 -12.20
C ALA A 202 2.71 -6.71 -13.44
N ASP A 203 3.68 -7.63 -13.28
CA ASP A 203 4.31 -8.37 -14.40
C ASP A 203 3.45 -9.53 -14.94
N GLY A 204 2.35 -9.86 -14.23
CA GLY A 204 1.44 -10.95 -14.63
C GLY A 204 1.78 -12.32 -14.03
N THR A 205 2.86 -12.47 -13.25
CA THR A 205 3.28 -13.72 -12.60
C THR A 205 2.18 -14.36 -11.79
N VAL A 206 1.50 -13.60 -10.92
CA VAL A 206 0.41 -14.09 -10.09
C VAL A 206 -0.75 -14.63 -10.94
N GLY A 207 -1.12 -13.92 -12.01
CA GLY A 207 -2.17 -14.35 -12.94
C GLY A 207 -1.80 -15.67 -13.66
N ALA A 208 -0.56 -15.82 -14.10
CA ALA A 208 -0.04 -17.05 -14.71
C ALA A 208 -0.08 -18.21 -13.71
N ASN A 209 0.33 -18.00 -12.47
CA ASN A 209 0.34 -19.02 -11.44
C ASN A 209 -1.08 -19.45 -11.00
N LYS A 210 -2.05 -18.52 -10.94
CA LYS A 210 -3.48 -18.85 -10.77
C LYS A 210 -3.99 -19.72 -11.91
N ASN A 211 -3.57 -19.44 -13.13
CA ASN A 211 -3.92 -20.26 -14.29
C ASN A 211 -3.25 -21.63 -14.22
N SER A 212 -1.98 -21.72 -13.81
CA SER A 212 -1.26 -22.99 -13.64
C SER A 212 -1.95 -23.90 -12.62
N ILE A 213 -2.31 -23.37 -11.46
CA ILE A 213 -3.06 -24.10 -10.42
C ILE A 213 -4.37 -24.66 -10.97
N LYS A 214 -5.10 -23.85 -11.75
CA LYS A 214 -6.36 -24.28 -12.38
C LYS A 214 -6.14 -25.37 -13.43
N ILE A 215 -5.15 -25.20 -14.29
CA ILE A 215 -4.80 -26.22 -15.30
C ILE A 215 -4.51 -27.56 -14.62
N ILE A 216 -3.70 -27.58 -13.56
CA ILE A 216 -3.31 -28.79 -12.86
C ILE A 216 -4.53 -29.40 -12.14
N GLY A 217 -5.26 -28.59 -11.36
CA GLY A 217 -6.39 -29.04 -10.57
C GLY A 217 -7.57 -29.57 -11.42
N ASP A 218 -7.86 -28.92 -12.55
CA ASP A 218 -8.98 -29.32 -13.42
C ASP A 218 -8.66 -30.52 -14.32
N ASN A 219 -7.35 -30.83 -14.55
CA ASN A 219 -6.94 -31.83 -15.55
C ASN A 219 -6.11 -32.99 -14.99
N THR A 220 -5.94 -33.07 -13.69
CA THR A 220 -5.24 -34.18 -13.00
C THR A 220 -6.02 -34.64 -11.77
N ASP A 221 -5.60 -35.78 -11.21
CA ASP A 221 -6.08 -36.29 -9.93
C ASP A 221 -5.28 -35.73 -8.73
N MET A 222 -4.50 -34.67 -8.94
CA MET A 222 -3.71 -34.06 -7.89
C MET A 222 -4.52 -33.07 -7.05
N TYR A 223 -4.24 -33.07 -5.76
CA TYR A 223 -4.56 -31.94 -4.89
C TYR A 223 -3.64 -30.77 -5.25
N ALA A 224 -4.20 -29.56 -5.28
CA ALA A 224 -3.48 -28.34 -5.67
C ALA A 224 -3.76 -27.23 -4.63
N GLN A 225 -2.70 -26.56 -4.18
CA GLN A 225 -2.78 -25.46 -3.23
C GLN A 225 -1.95 -24.30 -3.74
N ALA A 226 -2.44 -23.08 -3.60
CA ALA A 226 -1.68 -21.87 -3.89
C ALA A 226 -1.88 -20.82 -2.82
N TYR A 227 -0.81 -20.11 -2.51
CA TYR A 227 -0.81 -18.90 -1.71
C TYR A 227 0.01 -17.82 -2.42
N PHE A 228 -0.45 -16.58 -2.36
CA PHE A 228 0.21 -15.45 -3.02
C PHE A 228 0.52 -14.39 -1.99
N ASP A 229 1.79 -14.11 -1.82
CA ASP A 229 2.31 -13.07 -0.94
C ASP A 229 2.67 -11.82 -1.76
N TYR A 230 2.35 -10.65 -1.22
CA TYR A 230 2.47 -9.38 -1.92
C TYR A 230 3.15 -8.35 -1.03
N ASP A 231 4.06 -7.57 -1.61
CA ASP A 231 4.47 -6.30 -1.02
C ASP A 231 3.28 -5.32 -0.99
N SER A 232 3.24 -4.43 -0.02
CA SER A 232 2.26 -3.34 0.08
C SER A 232 2.34 -2.35 -1.08
N LYS A 233 3.49 -2.19 -1.72
CA LYS A 233 3.70 -1.29 -2.86
C LYS A 233 2.95 -1.77 -4.10
N LYS A 234 2.19 -0.86 -4.71
CA LYS A 234 1.31 -1.20 -5.84
C LYS A 234 2.05 -1.47 -7.15
N SER A 235 3.11 -0.74 -7.43
CA SER A 235 3.95 -0.95 -8.62
C SER A 235 5.34 -1.39 -8.22
N GLY A 236 5.81 -2.46 -8.83
CA GLY A 236 7.17 -2.97 -8.64
C GLY A 236 7.45 -3.53 -7.25
N GLY A 237 6.43 -3.82 -6.45
CA GLY A 237 6.57 -4.58 -5.22
C GLY A 237 6.90 -6.05 -5.53
N VAL A 238 7.65 -6.72 -4.67
CA VAL A 238 7.92 -8.14 -4.84
C VAL A 238 6.64 -8.95 -4.64
N THR A 239 6.46 -9.98 -5.47
CA THR A 239 5.39 -10.97 -5.32
C THR A 239 5.99 -12.36 -5.21
N MET A 240 5.50 -13.13 -4.25
CA MET A 240 5.89 -14.52 -4.10
C MET A 240 4.67 -15.42 -4.26
N SER A 241 4.76 -16.39 -5.16
CA SER A 241 3.70 -17.38 -5.35
C SER A 241 4.19 -18.73 -4.82
N HIS A 242 3.44 -19.33 -3.90
CA HIS A 242 3.71 -20.62 -3.31
C HIS A 242 2.71 -21.63 -3.84
N LEU A 243 3.14 -22.63 -4.61
CA LEU A 243 2.29 -23.63 -5.22
C LEU A 243 2.68 -25.03 -4.75
N ARG A 244 1.70 -25.82 -4.29
CA ARG A 244 1.89 -27.22 -3.91
C ARG A 244 0.98 -28.12 -4.73
N PHE A 245 1.53 -29.25 -5.18
CA PHE A 245 0.80 -30.25 -5.94
C PHE A 245 1.15 -31.64 -5.43
N GLY A 246 0.16 -32.50 -5.24
CA GLY A 246 0.41 -33.85 -4.77
C GLY A 246 -0.78 -34.78 -4.88
N LYS A 247 -0.54 -36.10 -4.82
CA LYS A 247 -1.62 -37.10 -4.86
C LYS A 247 -2.30 -37.36 -3.52
N LYS A 248 -1.78 -36.75 -2.46
CA LYS A 248 -2.35 -36.81 -1.12
C LYS A 248 -2.90 -35.44 -0.71
N PRO A 249 -3.91 -35.36 0.15
CA PRO A 249 -4.43 -34.09 0.67
C PRO A 249 -3.31 -33.22 1.25
N ILE A 250 -3.32 -31.93 0.93
CA ILE A 250 -2.35 -30.96 1.38
C ILE A 250 -2.92 -30.19 2.56
N LYS A 251 -2.28 -30.32 3.74
CA LYS A 251 -2.65 -29.63 4.98
C LYS A 251 -1.71 -28.46 5.33
N SER A 252 -0.75 -28.15 4.45
CA SER A 252 0.32 -27.18 4.67
C SER A 252 -0.20 -25.76 4.54
N THR A 253 -0.69 -25.16 5.63
CA THR A 253 -1.18 -23.77 5.68
C THR A 253 -0.07 -22.76 6.02
N TYR A 254 1.19 -23.12 5.80
CA TYR A 254 2.39 -22.30 5.95
C TYR A 254 3.09 -22.08 4.61
N LEU A 255 3.96 -21.07 4.56
CA LEU A 255 4.72 -20.72 3.35
C LEU A 255 5.73 -21.82 2.96
N ILE A 256 6.10 -21.88 1.69
CA ILE A 256 7.13 -22.82 1.21
C ILE A 256 8.50 -22.26 1.60
N HIS A 257 9.22 -22.99 2.44
CA HIS A 257 10.59 -22.71 2.86
C HIS A 257 11.61 -23.72 2.27
N LYS A 258 11.11 -24.83 1.68
CA LYS A 258 11.89 -25.78 0.91
C LYS A 258 11.14 -26.16 -0.35
N ALA A 259 11.72 -25.81 -1.52
CA ALA A 259 11.09 -25.93 -2.83
C ALA A 259 11.82 -26.91 -3.74
N ASN A 260 11.06 -27.62 -4.56
CA ASN A 260 11.61 -28.45 -5.64
C ASN A 260 11.94 -27.61 -6.88
N PHE A 261 11.21 -26.47 -7.02
CA PHE A 261 11.34 -25.56 -8.14
C PHE A 261 11.24 -24.10 -7.64
N VAL A 262 12.21 -23.28 -8.04
CA VAL A 262 12.18 -21.83 -7.81
C VAL A 262 12.35 -21.12 -9.16
N ALA A 263 11.48 -20.15 -9.44
CA ALA A 263 11.60 -19.26 -10.58
C ALA A 263 11.80 -17.82 -10.15
N CYS A 264 12.79 -17.16 -10.71
CA CYS A 264 13.03 -15.73 -10.57
C CYS A 264 12.71 -15.02 -11.88
N HIS A 265 11.66 -14.19 -11.87
CA HIS A 265 11.17 -13.49 -13.06
C HIS A 265 11.86 -12.15 -13.31
N ASN A 266 12.50 -11.57 -12.28
CA ASN A 266 13.29 -10.34 -12.40
C ASN A 266 14.75 -10.60 -12.02
N PRO A 267 15.71 -10.42 -12.94
CA PRO A 267 17.11 -10.78 -12.71
C PRO A 267 17.75 -9.98 -11.56
N SER A 268 17.30 -8.75 -11.28
CA SER A 268 17.84 -7.96 -10.16
C SER A 268 17.56 -8.58 -8.78
N TYR A 269 16.64 -9.53 -8.69
CA TYR A 269 16.24 -10.13 -7.40
C TYR A 269 17.26 -11.11 -6.85
N VAL A 270 18.13 -11.69 -7.69
CA VAL A 270 19.19 -12.61 -7.24
C VAL A 270 20.20 -11.92 -6.31
N ASN A 271 20.31 -10.57 -6.41
CA ASN A 271 21.18 -9.76 -5.56
C ASN A 271 20.47 -9.22 -4.30
N LYS A 272 19.12 -9.34 -4.24
CA LYS A 272 18.30 -8.69 -3.20
C LYS A 272 17.66 -9.66 -2.22
N TYR A 273 17.45 -10.90 -2.60
CA TYR A 273 16.68 -11.87 -1.84
C TYR A 273 17.33 -13.24 -1.78
N HIS A 274 17.24 -13.89 -0.63
CA HIS A 274 17.60 -15.29 -0.46
C HIS A 274 16.51 -16.19 -1.04
N MET A 275 16.64 -16.57 -2.33
CA MET A 275 15.64 -17.39 -3.01
C MET A 275 16.17 -18.76 -3.44
N VAL A 276 17.46 -18.85 -3.75
CA VAL A 276 18.08 -20.09 -4.24
C VAL A 276 18.30 -21.04 -3.07
N GLU A 277 18.59 -20.52 -1.88
CA GLU A 277 18.79 -21.27 -0.63
C GLU A 277 17.52 -21.98 -0.13
N GLU A 278 16.37 -21.63 -0.71
CA GLU A 278 15.10 -22.31 -0.45
C GLU A 278 14.95 -23.62 -1.25
N LEU A 279 15.83 -23.91 -2.22
CA LEU A 279 15.78 -25.15 -2.99
C LEU A 279 16.24 -26.35 -2.15
N VAL A 280 15.62 -27.50 -2.41
CA VAL A 280 16.14 -28.79 -1.97
C VAL A 280 17.31 -29.20 -2.84
N ASP A 281 18.18 -30.12 -2.35
CA ASP A 281 19.27 -30.66 -3.16
C ASP A 281 18.77 -31.28 -4.46
N GLY A 282 19.42 -30.95 -5.56
CA GLY A 282 19.02 -31.39 -6.91
C GLY A 282 17.74 -30.69 -7.42
N GLY A 283 17.23 -29.68 -6.72
CA GLY A 283 16.11 -28.86 -7.16
C GLY A 283 16.37 -28.09 -8.44
N THR A 284 15.36 -27.41 -8.97
CA THR A 284 15.44 -26.67 -10.24
C THR A 284 15.32 -25.17 -10.01
N PHE A 285 16.27 -24.39 -10.51
CA PHE A 285 16.24 -22.93 -10.54
C PHE A 285 16.06 -22.42 -11.98
N LEU A 286 15.06 -21.58 -12.21
CA LEU A 286 14.81 -20.90 -13.49
C LEU A 286 14.99 -19.38 -13.28
N LEU A 287 15.94 -18.78 -14.01
CA LEU A 287 16.18 -17.34 -14.00
C LEU A 287 15.78 -16.71 -15.33
N ASN A 288 14.91 -15.71 -15.28
CA ASN A 288 14.62 -14.86 -16.43
C ASN A 288 15.68 -13.77 -16.54
N CYS A 289 16.59 -13.89 -17.49
CA CYS A 289 17.65 -12.90 -17.71
C CYS A 289 18.14 -12.93 -19.17
N PRO A 290 18.76 -11.84 -19.67
CA PRO A 290 19.39 -11.79 -20.99
C PRO A 290 20.84 -12.31 -21.00
N TRP A 291 21.37 -12.78 -19.86
CA TRP A 291 22.79 -13.08 -19.67
C TRP A 291 23.22 -14.38 -20.36
N ASP A 292 24.38 -14.34 -21.00
CA ASP A 292 25.13 -15.48 -21.40
C ASP A 292 26.05 -15.99 -20.27
N GLU A 293 26.92 -16.94 -20.54
CA GLU A 293 27.82 -17.52 -19.53
C GLU A 293 28.73 -16.47 -18.87
N ALA A 294 29.23 -15.50 -19.66
CA ALA A 294 30.06 -14.42 -19.13
C ALA A 294 29.23 -13.45 -18.27
N GLY A 295 28.02 -13.11 -18.70
CA GLY A 295 27.09 -12.29 -17.94
C GLY A 295 26.63 -12.97 -16.65
N LEU A 296 26.42 -14.29 -16.66
CA LEU A 296 26.10 -15.04 -15.45
C LEU A 296 27.28 -15.02 -14.44
N GLU A 297 28.53 -15.13 -14.95
CA GLU A 297 29.72 -15.03 -14.11
C GLU A 297 29.84 -13.64 -13.48
N GLU A 298 29.51 -12.58 -14.21
CA GLU A 298 29.61 -11.19 -13.75
C GLU A 298 28.48 -10.81 -12.77
N HIS A 299 27.23 -11.22 -13.04
CA HIS A 299 26.05 -10.68 -12.35
C HIS A 299 25.50 -11.57 -11.23
N LEU A 300 25.83 -12.85 -11.18
CA LEU A 300 25.37 -13.71 -10.09
C LEU A 300 26.23 -13.51 -8.84
N PRO A 301 25.61 -13.28 -7.65
CA PRO A 301 26.36 -13.20 -6.40
C PRO A 301 27.10 -14.50 -6.07
N GLY A 302 28.24 -14.40 -5.39
CA GLY A 302 29.05 -15.55 -5.04
C GLY A 302 28.31 -16.60 -4.21
N GLN A 303 27.49 -16.20 -3.25
CA GLN A 303 26.67 -17.12 -2.45
C GLN A 303 25.64 -17.89 -3.30
N VAL A 304 25.05 -17.28 -4.30
CA VAL A 304 24.11 -17.93 -5.22
C VAL A 304 24.85 -18.96 -6.08
N LYS A 305 26.04 -18.61 -6.63
CA LYS A 305 26.92 -19.52 -7.36
C LYS A 305 27.31 -20.72 -6.50
N ALA A 306 27.79 -20.46 -5.27
CA ALA A 306 28.22 -21.51 -4.36
C ALA A 306 27.07 -22.46 -3.99
N PHE A 307 25.87 -21.93 -3.73
CA PHE A 307 24.72 -22.77 -3.41
C PHE A 307 24.33 -23.67 -4.60
N ILE A 308 24.21 -23.11 -5.81
CA ILE A 308 23.88 -23.86 -7.03
C ILE A 308 24.85 -25.04 -7.22
N ALA A 309 26.16 -24.77 -7.10
CA ALA A 309 27.20 -25.79 -7.34
C ALA A 309 27.27 -26.85 -6.20
N ASN A 310 27.16 -26.46 -4.94
CA ASN A 310 27.28 -27.38 -3.80
C ASN A 310 26.03 -28.24 -3.56
N HIS A 311 24.84 -27.78 -3.99
CA HIS A 311 23.58 -28.48 -3.82
C HIS A 311 23.08 -29.16 -5.10
N ASN A 312 23.92 -29.26 -6.13
CA ASN A 312 23.60 -29.87 -7.44
C ASN A 312 22.31 -29.35 -8.07
N ILE A 313 22.07 -28.03 -7.97
CA ILE A 313 20.86 -27.37 -8.49
C ILE A 313 20.90 -27.40 -10.02
N LYS A 314 19.80 -27.85 -10.64
CA LYS A 314 19.58 -27.76 -12.09
C LYS A 314 19.27 -26.33 -12.44
N PHE A 315 20.22 -25.64 -13.04
CA PHE A 315 20.10 -24.22 -13.32
C PHE A 315 19.72 -23.97 -14.78
N TYR A 316 18.67 -23.21 -15.01
CA TYR A 316 18.16 -22.84 -16.34
C TYR A 316 17.99 -21.32 -16.43
N VAL A 317 18.22 -20.79 -17.65
CA VAL A 317 17.96 -19.39 -17.99
C VAL A 317 17.02 -19.28 -19.17
N ILE A 318 16.28 -18.19 -19.24
CA ILE A 318 15.40 -17.82 -20.34
C ILE A 318 15.37 -16.30 -20.48
N ASP A 319 15.42 -15.78 -21.71
CA ASP A 319 15.21 -14.35 -21.99
C ASP A 319 13.76 -14.11 -22.42
N GLY A 320 12.87 -14.04 -21.44
CA GLY A 320 11.44 -13.82 -21.67
C GLY A 320 11.14 -12.45 -22.28
N VAL A 321 11.97 -11.44 -22.04
CA VAL A 321 11.82 -10.10 -22.62
C VAL A 321 12.06 -10.13 -24.12
N LYS A 322 13.16 -10.75 -24.55
CA LYS A 322 13.49 -10.95 -25.96
C LYS A 322 12.39 -11.75 -26.68
N ILE A 323 11.97 -12.89 -26.11
CA ILE A 323 10.90 -13.72 -26.65
C ILE A 323 9.60 -12.92 -26.78
N GLY A 324 9.25 -12.11 -25.76
CA GLY A 324 8.08 -11.26 -25.81
C GLY A 324 8.11 -10.23 -26.95
N ILE A 325 9.25 -9.63 -27.21
CA ILE A 325 9.46 -8.73 -28.35
C ILE A 325 9.33 -9.48 -29.68
N GLU A 326 10.02 -10.59 -29.84
CA GLU A 326 10.05 -11.41 -31.08
C GLU A 326 8.66 -11.97 -31.44
N THR A 327 7.84 -12.34 -30.44
CA THR A 327 6.47 -12.84 -30.62
C THR A 327 5.40 -11.75 -30.73
N GLY A 328 5.80 -10.47 -30.62
CA GLY A 328 4.90 -9.33 -30.69
C GLY A 328 4.02 -9.13 -29.45
N MET A 329 4.36 -9.75 -28.32
CA MET A 329 3.74 -9.53 -27.01
C MET A 329 4.25 -8.24 -26.35
N GLY A 330 5.48 -7.82 -26.67
CA GLY A 330 6.19 -6.70 -26.09
C GLY A 330 7.00 -7.09 -24.83
N PRO A 331 7.84 -6.18 -24.33
CA PRO A 331 8.86 -6.48 -23.32
C PRO A 331 8.30 -6.77 -21.91
N THR A 332 7.04 -6.40 -21.63
CA THR A 332 6.42 -6.50 -20.28
C THR A 332 5.45 -7.67 -20.12
N ARG A 333 5.12 -8.38 -21.21
CA ARG A 333 4.13 -9.48 -21.19
C ARG A 333 4.81 -10.83 -21.32
N ILE A 334 5.62 -11.16 -20.31
CA ILE A 334 6.45 -12.37 -20.28
C ILE A 334 5.82 -13.53 -19.51
N ASN A 335 4.70 -13.32 -18.85
CA ASN A 335 4.08 -14.27 -17.94
C ASN A 335 3.72 -15.61 -18.57
N THR A 336 3.13 -15.64 -19.77
CA THR A 336 2.81 -16.89 -20.48
C THR A 336 4.06 -17.63 -20.97
N ILE A 337 5.13 -16.91 -21.31
CA ILE A 337 6.43 -17.45 -21.68
C ILE A 337 7.03 -18.23 -20.51
N LEU A 338 7.07 -17.58 -19.34
CA LEU A 338 7.63 -18.17 -18.12
C LEU A 338 6.75 -19.30 -17.55
N GLN A 339 5.43 -19.22 -17.73
CA GLN A 339 4.51 -20.30 -17.40
C GLN A 339 4.77 -21.55 -18.25
N SER A 340 5.03 -21.38 -19.55
CA SER A 340 5.38 -22.47 -20.44
C SER A 340 6.71 -23.14 -20.04
N ALA A 341 7.71 -22.32 -19.69
CA ALA A 341 8.99 -22.81 -19.17
C ALA A 341 8.80 -23.61 -17.86
N PHE A 342 7.94 -23.13 -16.96
CA PHE A 342 7.61 -23.84 -15.72
C PHE A 342 7.04 -25.22 -15.98
N PHE A 343 6.02 -25.36 -16.83
CA PHE A 343 5.42 -26.67 -17.11
C PHE A 343 6.42 -27.66 -17.70
N LYS A 344 7.32 -27.20 -18.59
CA LYS A 344 8.36 -28.04 -19.16
C LYS A 344 9.37 -28.53 -18.12
N LEU A 345 9.84 -27.64 -17.23
CA LEU A 345 10.88 -27.96 -16.25
C LEU A 345 10.35 -28.70 -15.04
N ALA A 346 9.18 -28.31 -14.53
CA ALA A 346 8.58 -28.92 -13.32
C ALA A 346 7.97 -30.31 -13.59
N LYS A 347 7.65 -30.65 -14.85
CA LYS A 347 7.15 -31.97 -15.28
C LYS A 347 5.96 -32.50 -14.50
N ILE A 348 5.07 -31.62 -14.06
CA ILE A 348 3.88 -31.97 -13.27
C ILE A 348 2.85 -32.70 -14.15
N ILE A 349 2.72 -32.25 -15.40
CA ILE A 349 1.92 -32.87 -16.45
C ILE A 349 2.76 -32.98 -17.73
N PRO A 350 2.44 -33.89 -18.68
CA PRO A 350 3.18 -33.98 -19.94
C PRO A 350 3.24 -32.63 -20.66
N GLU A 351 4.43 -32.27 -21.22
CA GLU A 351 4.69 -30.96 -21.84
C GLU A 351 3.67 -30.63 -22.94
N GLU A 352 3.40 -31.58 -23.83
CA GLU A 352 2.45 -31.38 -24.92
C GLU A 352 1.03 -31.06 -24.42
N LYS A 353 0.61 -31.76 -23.37
CA LYS A 353 -0.70 -31.51 -22.74
C LYS A 353 -0.76 -30.15 -22.02
N ALA A 354 0.32 -29.75 -21.36
CA ALA A 354 0.42 -28.43 -20.73
C ALA A 354 0.27 -27.31 -21.77
N ILE A 355 1.02 -27.41 -22.89
CA ILE A 355 0.97 -26.44 -23.99
C ILE A 355 -0.45 -26.36 -24.59
N GLU A 356 -1.10 -27.51 -24.84
CA GLU A 356 -2.48 -27.58 -25.32
C GLU A 356 -3.42 -26.82 -24.41
N LEU A 357 -3.37 -27.10 -23.11
CA LEU A 357 -4.23 -26.48 -22.09
C LEU A 357 -3.96 -25.00 -21.93
N MET A 358 -2.70 -24.57 -21.95
CA MET A 358 -2.32 -23.16 -21.93
C MET A 358 -2.86 -22.41 -23.15
N LYS A 359 -2.76 -22.98 -24.35
CA LYS A 359 -3.31 -22.42 -25.59
C LYS A 359 -4.82 -22.29 -25.52
N ALA A 360 -5.51 -23.29 -24.98
CA ALA A 360 -6.96 -23.27 -24.78
C ALA A 360 -7.37 -22.16 -23.78
N ALA A 361 -6.63 -22.01 -22.66
CA ALA A 361 -6.86 -20.96 -21.68
C ALA A 361 -6.59 -19.55 -22.26
N ALA A 362 -5.53 -19.39 -23.05
CA ALA A 362 -5.23 -18.14 -23.75
C ALA A 362 -6.34 -17.78 -24.75
N LYS A 363 -6.87 -18.75 -25.52
CA LYS A 363 -8.01 -18.54 -26.42
C LYS A 363 -9.28 -18.14 -25.67
N ALA A 364 -9.58 -18.80 -24.56
CA ALA A 364 -10.73 -18.46 -23.72
C ALA A 364 -10.64 -17.03 -23.15
N THR A 365 -9.43 -16.62 -22.74
CA THR A 365 -9.18 -15.31 -22.12
C THR A 365 -9.12 -14.18 -23.16
N TYR A 366 -8.44 -14.40 -24.27
CA TYR A 366 -8.11 -13.36 -25.27
C TYR A 366 -8.87 -13.47 -26.58
N GLY A 367 -9.64 -14.52 -26.82
CA GLY A 367 -10.37 -14.72 -28.09
C GLY A 367 -11.28 -13.54 -28.46
N ARG A 368 -11.88 -12.88 -27.47
CA ARG A 368 -12.68 -11.67 -27.67
C ARG A 368 -11.87 -10.43 -28.09
N LYS A 369 -10.54 -10.48 -28.00
CA LYS A 369 -9.65 -9.38 -28.40
C LYS A 369 -9.19 -9.49 -29.87
N GLY A 370 -9.51 -10.61 -30.52
CA GLY A 370 -9.17 -10.93 -31.91
C GLY A 370 -8.15 -12.07 -32.04
N ASP A 371 -8.20 -12.74 -33.21
CA ASP A 371 -7.36 -13.91 -33.48
C ASP A 371 -5.87 -13.58 -33.51
N ASP A 372 -5.48 -12.37 -33.92
CA ASP A 372 -4.09 -11.90 -33.88
C ASP A 372 -3.50 -11.90 -32.47
N VAL A 373 -4.28 -11.46 -31.48
CA VAL A 373 -3.86 -11.49 -30.07
C VAL A 373 -3.70 -12.93 -29.56
N VAL A 374 -4.60 -13.81 -29.94
CA VAL A 374 -4.52 -15.24 -29.61
C VAL A 374 -3.29 -15.88 -30.23
N ALA A 375 -3.01 -15.60 -31.52
CA ALA A 375 -1.86 -16.13 -32.23
C ALA A 375 -0.53 -15.69 -31.59
N LYS A 376 -0.40 -14.44 -31.19
CA LYS A 376 0.78 -13.93 -30.47
C LYS A 376 0.99 -14.66 -29.13
N ASN A 377 -0.10 -14.87 -28.35
CA ASN A 377 -0.01 -15.64 -27.11
C ASN A 377 0.39 -17.10 -27.36
N TRP A 378 -0.11 -17.75 -28.41
CA TRP A 378 0.26 -19.11 -28.76
C TRP A 378 1.75 -19.21 -29.18
N ALA A 379 2.25 -18.26 -29.99
CA ALA A 379 3.66 -18.18 -30.33
C ALA A 379 4.55 -18.00 -29.09
N ALA A 380 4.14 -17.12 -28.15
CA ALA A 380 4.85 -16.90 -26.90
C ALA A 380 4.91 -18.15 -26.01
N ILE A 381 3.83 -18.94 -25.96
CA ILE A 381 3.77 -20.22 -25.23
C ILE A 381 4.76 -21.24 -25.87
N ASP A 382 4.75 -21.38 -27.20
CA ASP A 382 5.61 -22.31 -27.89
C ASP A 382 7.09 -21.94 -27.74
N GLU A 383 7.43 -20.67 -27.93
CA GLU A 383 8.82 -20.20 -27.81
C GLU A 383 9.33 -20.24 -26.36
N GLY A 384 8.47 -20.00 -25.38
CA GLY A 384 8.80 -20.12 -23.96
C GLY A 384 9.21 -21.53 -23.56
N ALA A 385 8.62 -22.58 -24.17
CA ALA A 385 9.05 -23.96 -23.98
C ALA A 385 10.34 -24.30 -24.72
N LYS A 386 10.61 -23.68 -25.88
CA LYS A 386 11.76 -24.03 -26.73
C LYS A 386 13.05 -23.32 -26.32
N GLN A 387 12.98 -22.06 -25.92
CA GLN A 387 14.18 -21.22 -25.73
C GLN A 387 14.78 -21.28 -24.33
N ILE A 388 14.39 -22.24 -23.50
CA ILE A 388 15.03 -22.52 -22.22
C ILE A 388 16.44 -23.06 -22.46
N LYS A 389 17.43 -22.53 -21.75
CA LYS A 389 18.83 -22.99 -21.81
C LYS A 389 19.23 -23.54 -20.45
N GLU A 390 19.79 -24.76 -20.48
CA GLU A 390 20.45 -25.31 -19.28
C GLU A 390 21.84 -24.69 -19.14
N VAL A 391 22.20 -24.30 -17.94
CA VAL A 391 23.52 -23.73 -17.64
C VAL A 391 24.45 -24.81 -17.12
N ALA A 392 25.57 -24.99 -17.77
CA ALA A 392 26.65 -25.88 -17.30
C ALA A 392 27.31 -25.17 -16.08
N VAL A 393 27.01 -25.65 -14.87
CA VAL A 393 27.51 -25.05 -13.62
C VAL A 393 29.02 -25.27 -13.49
N PRO A 394 29.86 -24.21 -13.49
CA PRO A 394 31.30 -24.36 -13.35
C PRO A 394 31.71 -24.92 -11.98
N GLU A 395 32.67 -25.77 -11.93
CA GLU A 395 33.21 -26.31 -10.67
C GLU A 395 33.81 -25.22 -9.75
N SER A 396 34.31 -24.13 -10.36
CA SER A 396 34.85 -22.96 -9.68
C SER A 396 33.80 -22.28 -8.76
N TRP A 397 32.52 -22.40 -9.10
CA TRP A 397 31.43 -21.78 -8.30
C TRP A 397 31.32 -22.35 -6.89
N LYS A 398 31.78 -23.59 -6.65
CA LYS A 398 31.73 -24.19 -5.30
C LYS A 398 32.47 -23.38 -4.24
N ASN A 399 33.48 -22.63 -4.64
CA ASN A 399 34.30 -21.82 -3.73
C ASN A 399 34.07 -20.31 -3.92
N ALA A 400 32.99 -19.90 -4.58
CA ALA A 400 32.67 -18.48 -4.73
C ALA A 400 32.42 -17.81 -3.36
N ALA A 401 32.98 -16.62 -3.18
CA ALA A 401 32.89 -15.91 -1.91
C ALA A 401 31.45 -15.38 -1.69
N ASP A 402 30.99 -15.41 -0.44
CA ASP A 402 29.74 -14.75 -0.04
C ASP A 402 29.95 -13.24 -0.05
N GLU A 403 29.25 -12.53 -0.94
CA GLU A 403 29.29 -11.08 -1.08
C GLU A 403 28.13 -10.39 -0.32
N GLY A 404 27.24 -11.17 0.29
CA GLY A 404 26.01 -10.71 0.92
C GLY A 404 24.96 -10.24 -0.09
N LEU A 405 23.81 -9.84 0.44
CA LEU A 405 22.75 -9.24 -0.38
C LEU A 405 22.95 -7.74 -0.54
N THR A 406 22.58 -7.21 -1.69
CA THR A 406 22.44 -5.78 -1.88
C THR A 406 21.17 -5.31 -1.17
N THR A 407 21.32 -4.82 0.06
CA THR A 407 20.22 -4.32 0.88
C THR A 407 20.14 -2.80 0.84
N THR A 408 18.97 -2.28 1.15
CA THR A 408 18.79 -0.86 1.42
C THR A 408 19.75 -0.43 2.54
N HIS A 409 20.55 0.61 2.31
CA HIS A 409 21.49 1.15 3.28
C HIS A 409 21.48 2.68 3.25
N ALA A 410 21.48 3.31 4.42
CA ALA A 410 21.58 4.73 4.57
C ALA A 410 22.99 5.12 5.08
N GLU A 411 23.78 5.78 4.24
CA GLU A 411 25.11 6.27 4.60
C GLU A 411 25.07 7.63 5.32
N SER A 412 24.06 8.44 4.99
CA SER A 412 23.92 9.80 5.50
C SER A 412 22.44 10.19 5.62
N GLY A 413 22.17 11.27 6.34
CA GLY A 413 20.84 11.81 6.55
C GLY A 413 20.52 12.03 8.03
N ARG A 414 19.25 12.17 8.36
CA ARG A 414 18.78 12.37 9.72
C ARG A 414 19.03 11.12 10.56
N ALA A 415 19.63 11.26 11.73
CA ALA A 415 20.14 10.15 12.55
C ALA A 415 19.07 9.10 12.90
N ASP A 416 17.84 9.51 13.22
CA ASP A 416 16.72 8.62 13.50
C ASP A 416 16.32 7.81 12.26
N ALA A 417 16.25 8.42 11.08
CA ALA A 417 15.93 7.75 9.82
C ALA A 417 17.03 6.76 9.42
N VAL A 418 18.30 7.16 9.50
CA VAL A 418 19.47 6.30 9.23
C VAL A 418 19.47 5.08 10.14
N LYS A 419 19.24 5.26 11.45
CA LYS A 419 19.14 4.15 12.41
C LYS A 419 18.01 3.19 12.01
N PHE A 420 16.81 3.70 11.76
CA PHE A 420 15.66 2.89 11.40
C PHE A 420 15.87 2.10 10.09
N VAL A 421 16.37 2.79 9.06
CA VAL A 421 16.67 2.18 7.75
C VAL A 421 17.63 1.01 7.91
N ASN A 422 18.76 1.22 8.58
CA ASN A 422 19.82 0.22 8.68
C ASN A 422 19.49 -0.93 9.65
N THR A 423 18.62 -0.73 10.64
CA THR A 423 18.28 -1.76 11.62
C THR A 423 17.01 -2.53 11.30
N ILE A 424 15.98 -1.87 10.77
CA ILE A 424 14.65 -2.47 10.54
C ILE A 424 14.32 -2.52 9.06
N GLN A 425 14.29 -1.37 8.38
CA GLN A 425 13.79 -1.28 7.00
C GLN A 425 14.59 -2.18 6.05
N ALA A 426 15.93 -2.19 6.16
CA ALA A 426 16.79 -3.04 5.32
C ALA A 426 16.39 -4.51 5.41
N LYS A 427 16.20 -5.02 6.63
CA LYS A 427 15.81 -6.42 6.87
C LYS A 427 14.40 -6.74 6.35
N VAL A 428 13.44 -5.83 6.54
CA VAL A 428 12.08 -6.03 6.05
C VAL A 428 12.05 -5.99 4.52
N THR A 429 12.78 -5.06 3.91
CA THR A 429 12.85 -4.91 2.44
C THR A 429 13.51 -6.12 1.78
N SER A 430 14.51 -6.74 2.41
CA SER A 430 15.15 -7.98 1.93
C SER A 430 14.38 -9.26 2.25
N GLN A 431 13.16 -9.17 2.79
CA GLN A 431 12.34 -10.31 3.24
C GLN A 431 12.91 -11.08 4.43
N GLU A 432 13.83 -10.49 5.18
CA GLU A 432 14.44 -11.05 6.39
C GLU A 432 13.82 -10.49 7.69
N GLY A 433 12.74 -9.73 7.63
CA GLY A 433 12.08 -9.12 8.78
C GLY A 433 11.64 -10.12 9.86
N ASN A 434 11.43 -11.39 9.49
CA ASN A 434 11.12 -12.46 10.44
C ASN A 434 12.25 -12.75 11.44
N ASN A 435 13.49 -12.38 11.11
CA ASN A 435 14.68 -12.59 11.94
C ASN A 435 14.94 -11.44 12.91
N LEU A 436 14.16 -10.34 12.83
CA LEU A 436 14.31 -9.21 13.74
C LEU A 436 13.87 -9.61 15.15
N PRO A 437 14.72 -9.34 16.19
CA PRO A 437 14.33 -9.53 17.57
C PRO A 437 13.32 -8.46 18.02
N VAL A 438 12.57 -8.75 19.08
CA VAL A 438 11.58 -7.79 19.64
C VAL A 438 12.24 -6.50 20.09
N SER A 439 13.48 -6.57 20.63
CA SER A 439 14.26 -5.39 21.05
C SER A 439 14.52 -4.37 19.92
N ALA A 440 14.53 -4.81 18.65
CA ALA A 440 14.69 -3.92 17.52
C ALA A 440 13.57 -2.84 17.46
N PHE A 441 12.42 -3.12 18.06
CA PHE A 441 11.26 -2.23 18.09
C PHE A 441 11.10 -1.44 19.39
N ALA A 442 12.07 -1.51 20.31
CA ALA A 442 11.98 -0.87 21.63
C ALA A 442 11.81 0.67 21.55
N ASP A 443 12.38 1.32 20.55
CA ASP A 443 12.24 2.76 20.34
C ASP A 443 10.94 3.15 19.60
N TYR A 444 10.13 2.17 19.18
CA TYR A 444 8.93 2.36 18.34
C TYR A 444 7.68 1.72 18.94
N VAL A 445 7.64 1.59 20.27
CA VAL A 445 6.54 0.92 21.01
C VAL A 445 5.19 1.63 20.91
N ASP A 446 5.21 2.92 20.60
CA ASP A 446 4.01 3.74 20.35
C ASP A 446 3.51 3.67 18.89
N GLY A 447 4.22 2.95 18.01
CA GLY A 447 3.90 2.80 16.59
C GLY A 447 4.38 3.94 15.71
N THR A 448 5.09 4.95 16.26
CA THR A 448 5.68 6.02 15.43
C THR A 448 6.95 5.53 14.74
N THR A 449 7.16 5.91 13.48
CA THR A 449 8.35 5.60 12.69
C THR A 449 8.92 6.87 12.06
N PRO A 450 10.23 6.94 11.79
CA PRO A 450 10.85 8.12 11.19
C PRO A 450 10.28 8.44 9.81
N SER A 451 10.08 9.74 9.54
CA SER A 451 9.63 10.23 8.23
C SER A 451 10.75 10.17 7.18
N GLY A 452 10.39 10.10 5.89
CA GLY A 452 11.32 10.23 4.76
C GLY A 452 12.16 9.00 4.47
N THR A 453 11.82 7.85 5.04
CA THR A 453 12.62 6.63 4.87
C THR A 453 12.44 5.96 3.50
N SER A 454 11.40 6.31 2.74
CA SER A 454 11.22 5.87 1.35
C SER A 454 12.35 6.34 0.41
N ALA A 455 13.03 7.44 0.74
CA ALA A 455 14.14 7.98 -0.05
C ALA A 455 15.34 7.00 -0.16
N TYR A 456 15.46 6.06 0.77
CA TYR A 456 16.56 5.09 0.81
C TYR A 456 16.27 3.78 0.07
N GLU A 457 15.05 3.58 -0.44
CA GLU A 457 14.69 2.30 -1.06
C GLU A 457 15.35 2.09 -2.43
N LYS A 458 15.43 3.11 -3.27
CA LYS A 458 16.07 3.05 -4.60
C LYS A 458 15.74 1.76 -5.37
N ARG A 459 14.44 1.51 -5.57
CA ARG A 459 13.93 0.20 -6.03
C ARG A 459 14.35 -0.19 -7.45
N GLY A 460 14.59 0.79 -8.35
CA GLY A 460 15.02 0.55 -9.72
C GLY A 460 14.01 -0.25 -10.56
N ILE A 461 12.71 0.00 -10.39
CA ILE A 461 11.64 -0.84 -10.97
C ILE A 461 11.20 -0.44 -12.39
N ALA A 462 11.61 0.74 -12.85
CA ALA A 462 11.21 1.23 -14.16
C ALA A 462 11.97 0.52 -15.28
N VAL A 463 11.27 0.16 -16.35
CA VAL A 463 11.93 -0.29 -17.60
C VAL A 463 12.51 0.92 -18.33
N ASN A 464 11.71 1.99 -18.43
CA ASN A 464 12.13 3.26 -19.02
C ASN A 464 11.91 4.41 -18.04
N VAL A 465 12.82 5.37 -18.05
CA VAL A 465 12.85 6.56 -17.21
C VAL A 465 12.83 7.83 -18.07
N PRO A 466 12.35 8.97 -17.56
CA PRO A 466 12.39 10.22 -18.32
C PRO A 466 13.84 10.75 -18.40
N VAL A 467 14.24 11.13 -19.58
CA VAL A 467 15.52 11.81 -19.87
C VAL A 467 15.21 13.23 -20.34
N TRP A 468 15.89 14.23 -19.76
CA TRP A 468 15.62 15.61 -20.00
C TRP A 468 16.60 16.22 -21.02
N ASN A 469 15.99 16.89 -22.04
CA ASN A 469 16.73 17.69 -23.01
C ASN A 469 16.48 19.20 -22.73
N PRO A 470 17.48 19.96 -22.28
CA PRO A 470 17.35 21.37 -21.95
C PRO A 470 16.98 22.25 -23.16
N GLU A 471 17.43 21.92 -24.38
CA GLU A 471 17.19 22.72 -25.57
C GLU A 471 15.68 22.86 -25.89
N ASN A 472 14.90 21.84 -25.57
CA ASN A 472 13.47 21.79 -25.80
C ASN A 472 12.65 22.19 -24.56
N CYS A 473 13.29 22.52 -23.43
CA CYS A 473 12.60 22.86 -22.20
C CYS A 473 12.19 24.35 -22.16
N ILE A 474 10.95 24.61 -21.75
CA ILE A 474 10.41 25.95 -21.53
C ILE A 474 10.26 26.30 -20.05
N GLN A 475 10.77 25.48 -19.13
CA GLN A 475 10.75 25.65 -17.68
C GLN A 475 9.35 25.91 -17.11
N CYS A 476 8.35 25.20 -17.61
CA CYS A 476 6.96 25.33 -17.14
C CYS A 476 6.65 24.50 -15.90
N ASN A 477 7.51 23.56 -15.50
CA ASN A 477 7.43 22.65 -14.36
C ASN A 477 6.21 21.72 -14.35
N ARG A 478 5.44 21.58 -15.44
CA ARG A 478 4.28 20.68 -15.52
C ARG A 478 4.66 19.21 -15.27
N CYS A 479 5.83 18.78 -15.73
CA CYS A 479 6.34 17.42 -15.51
C CYS A 479 6.53 17.09 -14.03
N SER A 480 7.08 18.02 -13.25
CA SER A 480 7.18 17.93 -11.80
C SER A 480 5.79 17.96 -11.15
N PHE A 481 4.92 18.86 -11.59
CA PHE A 481 3.59 19.06 -11.02
C PHE A 481 2.75 17.78 -11.05
N VAL A 482 2.76 17.03 -12.15
CA VAL A 482 1.95 15.82 -12.33
C VAL A 482 2.65 14.54 -11.88
N CYS A 483 3.91 14.60 -11.45
CA CYS A 483 4.63 13.38 -11.07
C CYS A 483 4.04 12.76 -9.80
N PRO A 484 3.55 11.49 -9.87
CA PRO A 484 2.92 10.84 -8.72
C PRO A 484 3.89 10.50 -7.58
N HIS A 485 5.20 10.45 -7.88
CA HIS A 485 6.22 9.96 -6.96
C HIS A 485 7.28 11.03 -6.61
N ALA A 486 7.09 12.28 -7.06
CA ALA A 486 8.02 13.39 -6.82
C ALA A 486 9.47 13.13 -7.29
N VAL A 487 9.65 12.32 -8.33
CA VAL A 487 10.98 11.90 -8.83
C VAL A 487 11.61 12.90 -9.79
N ILE A 488 10.84 13.89 -10.29
CA ILE A 488 11.31 14.92 -11.22
C ILE A 488 11.10 16.29 -10.60
N ARG A 489 12.17 17.06 -10.45
CA ARG A 489 12.19 18.34 -9.70
C ARG A 489 12.96 19.42 -10.43
N PRO A 490 12.39 20.62 -10.60
CA PRO A 490 13.14 21.78 -11.08
C PRO A 490 14.02 22.30 -9.93
N VAL A 491 15.29 22.55 -10.22
CA VAL A 491 16.24 23.10 -9.24
C VAL A 491 16.91 24.33 -9.81
N ALA A 492 16.94 25.40 -9.02
CA ALA A 492 17.71 26.59 -9.28
C ALA A 492 19.05 26.52 -8.53
N MET A 493 20.16 26.63 -9.24
CA MET A 493 21.53 26.60 -8.70
C MET A 493 22.18 27.96 -8.83
N THR A 494 22.91 28.41 -7.78
CA THR A 494 23.82 29.53 -7.89
C THR A 494 25.00 29.17 -8.80
N ALA A 495 25.84 30.14 -9.17
CA ALA A 495 27.02 29.90 -9.98
C ALA A 495 28.01 28.95 -9.28
N GLU A 496 28.14 29.06 -7.95
CA GLU A 496 28.99 28.19 -7.13
C GLU A 496 28.46 26.77 -7.07
N GLU A 497 27.12 26.59 -6.86
CA GLU A 497 26.47 25.30 -6.85
C GLU A 497 26.54 24.62 -8.24
N ALA A 498 26.37 25.37 -9.31
CA ALA A 498 26.52 24.85 -10.67
C ALA A 498 27.95 24.42 -10.99
N ALA A 499 28.94 25.11 -10.46
CA ALA A 499 30.35 24.76 -10.62
C ALA A 499 30.78 23.54 -9.79
N ALA A 500 30.09 23.29 -8.65
CA ALA A 500 30.34 22.15 -7.77
C ALA A 500 29.53 20.90 -8.19
N ALA A 501 28.64 21.01 -9.17
CA ALA A 501 27.79 19.93 -9.61
C ALA A 501 28.59 18.78 -10.26
N PRO A 502 28.11 17.54 -10.15
CA PRO A 502 28.77 16.39 -10.79
C PRO A 502 28.95 16.58 -12.30
N GLU A 503 30.08 16.16 -12.83
CA GLU A 503 30.34 16.22 -14.27
C GLU A 503 29.25 15.47 -15.06
N GLY A 504 28.76 16.15 -16.12
CA GLY A 504 27.72 15.59 -17.00
C GLY A 504 26.30 16.05 -16.66
N ILE A 505 26.05 16.73 -15.55
CA ILE A 505 24.73 17.27 -15.25
C ILE A 505 24.28 18.26 -16.34
N GLN A 506 23.05 18.04 -16.84
CA GLN A 506 22.48 18.93 -17.85
C GLN A 506 21.91 20.18 -17.18
N THR A 507 22.22 21.37 -17.75
CA THR A 507 21.77 22.66 -17.22
C THR A 507 21.37 23.63 -18.33
N MET A 508 20.66 24.69 -17.97
CA MET A 508 20.37 25.82 -18.84
C MET A 508 20.20 27.12 -18.02
N PRO A 509 20.34 28.33 -18.64
CA PRO A 509 20.04 29.58 -17.94
C PRO A 509 18.60 29.60 -17.42
N MET A 510 18.38 30.10 -16.20
CA MET A 510 17.05 30.20 -15.64
C MET A 510 16.25 31.35 -16.22
N THR A 511 15.11 31.08 -16.81
CA THR A 511 14.23 32.09 -17.41
C THR A 511 13.63 33.01 -16.33
N GLY A 512 13.89 34.31 -16.43
CA GLY A 512 13.38 35.31 -15.50
C GLY A 512 14.19 35.51 -14.22
N MET A 513 15.30 34.78 -14.05
CA MET A 513 16.26 34.90 -12.95
C MET A 513 17.68 34.59 -13.46
N PRO A 514 18.37 35.55 -14.11
CA PRO A 514 19.62 35.29 -14.80
C PRO A 514 20.81 34.93 -13.87
N ASP A 515 20.68 35.19 -12.59
CA ASP A 515 21.71 34.85 -11.58
C ASP A 515 21.70 33.36 -11.21
N TYR A 516 20.70 32.61 -11.72
CA TYR A 516 20.55 31.17 -11.46
C TYR A 516 20.70 30.35 -12.73
N THR A 517 21.25 29.16 -12.54
CA THR A 517 21.27 28.08 -13.53
C THR A 517 20.17 27.09 -13.19
N PHE A 518 19.39 26.68 -14.19
CA PHE A 518 18.28 25.73 -14.04
C PHE A 518 18.69 24.31 -14.43
N THR A 519 18.29 23.35 -13.64
CA THR A 519 18.32 21.91 -14.01
C THR A 519 17.00 21.24 -13.68
N MET A 520 16.70 20.14 -14.38
CA MET A 520 15.60 19.25 -14.07
C MET A 520 16.18 17.95 -13.48
N ALA A 521 16.22 17.89 -12.17
CA ALA A 521 16.73 16.72 -11.44
C ALA A 521 15.74 15.56 -11.53
N ILE A 522 16.20 14.37 -11.90
CA ILE A 522 15.36 13.17 -12.07
C ILE A 522 15.98 12.03 -11.27
N SER A 523 15.21 11.48 -10.29
CA SER A 523 15.61 10.27 -9.59
C SER A 523 15.27 9.05 -10.46
N GLN A 524 16.29 8.47 -11.07
CA GLN A 524 16.15 7.34 -11.98
C GLN A 524 15.71 6.07 -11.24
N LEU A 525 16.28 5.82 -10.06
CA LEU A 525 16.01 4.62 -9.25
C LEU A 525 14.67 4.65 -8.51
N ASP A 526 14.11 5.83 -8.25
CA ASP A 526 12.80 5.97 -7.60
C ASP A 526 11.65 6.12 -8.61
N CYS A 527 11.96 6.25 -9.90
CA CYS A 527 10.98 6.36 -10.97
C CYS A 527 10.22 5.04 -11.16
N THR A 528 8.90 5.12 -11.36
CA THR A 528 8.04 3.96 -11.68
C THR A 528 7.82 3.77 -13.18
N GLY A 529 8.41 4.61 -14.04
CA GLY A 529 8.32 4.49 -15.49
C GLY A 529 6.94 4.79 -16.08
N CYS A 530 6.05 5.47 -15.35
CA CYS A 530 4.66 5.69 -15.79
C CYS A 530 4.51 6.56 -17.04
N GLY A 531 5.47 7.45 -17.35
CA GLY A 531 5.47 8.32 -18.55
C GLY A 531 4.54 9.54 -18.48
N SER A 532 3.86 9.81 -17.35
CA SER A 532 2.96 10.97 -17.20
C SER A 532 3.67 12.30 -17.45
N CYS A 533 4.90 12.47 -16.95
CA CYS A 533 5.71 13.67 -17.15
C CYS A 533 6.03 13.94 -18.64
N ALA A 534 6.45 12.90 -19.38
CA ALA A 534 6.70 13.00 -20.81
C ALA A 534 5.40 13.25 -21.60
N ASN A 535 4.26 12.71 -21.13
CA ASN A 535 2.98 12.92 -21.78
C ASN A 535 2.53 14.38 -21.72
N VAL A 536 2.62 15.04 -20.56
CA VAL A 536 2.16 16.43 -20.36
C VAL A 536 3.17 17.48 -20.80
N CYS A 537 4.39 17.09 -21.16
CA CYS A 537 5.43 18.02 -21.59
C CYS A 537 5.02 18.71 -22.90
N PRO A 538 4.83 20.04 -22.91
CA PRO A 538 4.50 20.77 -24.13
C PRO A 538 5.71 20.95 -25.05
N GLY A 539 6.90 21.00 -24.45
CA GLY A 539 8.15 21.29 -25.16
C GLY A 539 8.20 22.65 -25.86
N LYS A 540 9.28 22.87 -26.59
CA LYS A 540 9.49 24.08 -27.39
C LYS A 540 8.99 23.83 -28.81
N LYS A 541 8.02 24.65 -29.26
CA LYS A 541 7.37 24.48 -30.57
C LYS A 541 6.81 23.05 -30.81
N GLY A 542 6.31 22.41 -29.77
CA GLY A 542 5.75 21.06 -29.86
C GLY A 542 6.77 19.91 -29.77
N VAL A 543 8.07 20.19 -29.74
CA VAL A 543 9.11 19.17 -29.52
C VAL A 543 9.32 18.99 -28.02
N LYS A 544 9.02 17.82 -27.51
CA LYS A 544 9.07 17.51 -26.08
C LYS A 544 10.49 17.60 -25.52
N ALA A 545 10.60 18.11 -24.29
CA ALA A 545 11.86 18.14 -23.54
C ALA A 545 12.12 16.84 -22.74
N LEU A 546 11.18 15.91 -22.73
CA LEU A 546 11.30 14.63 -22.02
C LEU A 546 11.03 13.49 -22.99
N ALA A 547 11.97 12.55 -23.05
CA ALA A 547 11.83 11.26 -23.70
C ALA A 547 11.88 10.15 -22.63
N MET A 548 11.29 8.98 -22.93
CA MET A 548 11.38 7.81 -22.06
C MET A 548 12.42 6.87 -22.64
N GLU A 549 13.51 6.63 -21.90
CA GLU A 549 14.66 5.82 -22.32
C GLU A 549 14.95 4.72 -21.29
N SER A 550 15.73 3.70 -21.66
CA SER A 550 16.02 2.56 -20.79
C SER A 550 16.70 2.99 -19.49
N LEU A 551 16.21 2.49 -18.34
CA LEU A 551 16.85 2.72 -17.04
C LEU A 551 18.33 2.29 -17.04
N ALA A 552 18.64 1.14 -17.64
CA ALA A 552 20.02 0.62 -17.67
C ALA A 552 21.03 1.57 -18.31
N ALA A 553 20.58 2.45 -19.23
CA ALA A 553 21.44 3.45 -19.86
C ALA A 553 21.64 4.71 -18.99
N HIS A 554 20.77 4.95 -18.01
CA HIS A 554 20.68 6.21 -17.25
C HIS A 554 20.78 6.03 -15.73
N GLU A 555 20.96 4.81 -15.24
CA GLU A 555 21.06 4.51 -13.80
C GLU A 555 22.17 5.33 -13.12
N ALA A 556 23.32 5.46 -13.76
CA ALA A 556 24.44 6.24 -13.25
C ALA A 556 24.16 7.75 -13.09
N GLU A 557 23.06 8.25 -13.67
CA GLU A 557 22.63 9.65 -13.55
C GLU A 557 21.90 9.91 -12.21
N GLN A 558 21.62 8.89 -11.40
CA GLN A 558 21.05 9.08 -10.06
C GLN A 558 21.83 10.11 -9.23
N LYS A 559 23.14 10.14 -9.35
CA LYS A 559 24.03 11.12 -8.68
C LYS A 559 23.67 12.59 -8.95
N TYR A 560 23.09 12.89 -10.12
CA TYR A 560 22.67 14.24 -10.46
C TYR A 560 21.45 14.68 -9.65
N PHE A 561 20.50 13.75 -9.46
CA PHE A 561 19.36 13.99 -8.59
C PHE A 561 19.79 14.14 -7.13
N ASP A 562 20.65 13.23 -6.64
CA ASP A 562 21.09 13.23 -5.24
C ASP A 562 21.80 14.53 -4.89
N TYR A 563 22.63 15.05 -5.79
CA TYR A 563 23.25 16.37 -5.65
C TYR A 563 22.22 17.51 -5.66
N ALA A 564 21.43 17.58 -6.71
CA ALA A 564 20.51 18.72 -6.93
C ALA A 564 19.38 18.78 -5.90
N ALA A 565 18.86 17.63 -5.45
CA ALA A 565 17.80 17.55 -4.44
C ALA A 565 18.30 17.86 -3.01
N ALA A 566 19.62 17.80 -2.77
CA ALA A 566 20.25 18.17 -1.50
C ALA A 566 20.51 19.67 -1.38
N LEU A 567 20.41 20.44 -2.47
CA LEU A 567 20.62 21.90 -2.44
C LEU A 567 19.49 22.61 -1.68
N PRO A 568 19.81 23.70 -0.96
CA PRO A 568 18.80 24.43 -0.20
C PRO A 568 17.74 25.07 -1.10
N GLU A 569 16.52 25.17 -0.59
CA GLU A 569 15.41 25.86 -1.28
C GLU A 569 15.73 27.35 -1.47
N LYS A 570 15.52 27.87 -2.66
CA LYS A 570 15.74 29.29 -2.99
C LYS A 570 14.47 30.10 -2.76
N THR A 571 14.36 30.75 -1.61
CA THR A 571 13.16 31.52 -1.19
C THR A 571 12.82 32.66 -2.15
N ASP A 572 13.82 33.32 -2.73
CA ASP A 572 13.66 34.37 -3.73
C ASP A 572 13.11 33.83 -5.07
N VAL A 573 13.49 32.61 -5.45
CA VAL A 573 12.93 31.91 -6.63
C VAL A 573 11.46 31.59 -6.39
N VAL A 574 11.13 31.04 -5.22
CA VAL A 574 9.74 30.74 -4.84
C VAL A 574 8.90 32.03 -4.81
N ALA A 575 9.43 33.09 -4.19
CA ALA A 575 8.76 34.40 -4.15
C ALA A 575 8.53 34.99 -5.55
N LYS A 576 9.53 34.89 -6.43
CA LYS A 576 9.48 35.39 -7.83
C LYS A 576 8.36 34.72 -8.63
N PHE A 577 8.26 33.40 -8.57
CA PHE A 577 7.29 32.64 -9.36
C PHE A 577 5.97 32.40 -8.63
N LYS A 578 5.87 32.76 -7.36
CA LYS A 578 4.73 32.64 -6.45
C LYS A 578 4.36 31.17 -6.16
N GLU A 579 4.44 30.74 -4.92
CA GLU A 579 4.17 29.38 -4.48
C GLU A 579 2.78 28.85 -4.85
N ASN A 580 1.78 29.72 -4.95
CA ASN A 580 0.41 29.39 -5.32
C ASN A 580 0.18 29.35 -6.85
N THR A 581 1.21 29.07 -7.64
CA THR A 581 1.15 28.87 -9.09
C THR A 581 1.71 27.50 -9.46
N VAL A 582 1.36 27.03 -10.67
CA VAL A 582 1.88 25.75 -11.18
C VAL A 582 3.41 25.73 -11.22
N LYS A 583 4.04 26.82 -11.71
CA LYS A 583 5.50 26.90 -11.80
C LYS A 583 6.16 27.09 -10.44
N GLY A 584 5.66 27.99 -9.62
CA GLY A 584 6.26 28.40 -8.36
C GLY A 584 6.18 27.32 -7.28
N SER A 585 5.03 26.62 -7.19
CA SER A 585 4.85 25.53 -6.23
C SER A 585 5.90 24.42 -6.36
N GLN A 586 6.39 24.19 -7.57
CA GLN A 586 7.33 23.10 -7.84
C GLN A 586 8.79 23.40 -7.45
N PHE A 587 9.12 24.66 -7.16
CA PHE A 587 10.43 25.01 -6.57
C PHE A 587 10.46 24.76 -5.05
N LYS A 588 9.30 24.48 -4.43
CA LYS A 588 9.25 24.03 -3.02
C LYS A 588 9.49 22.50 -2.95
N LYS A 589 10.23 22.08 -1.94
CA LYS A 589 10.48 20.66 -1.69
C LYS A 589 9.15 19.92 -1.49
N PRO A 590 8.89 18.85 -2.24
CA PRO A 590 7.75 17.99 -1.94
C PRO A 590 8.00 17.24 -0.62
N LEU A 591 7.03 17.28 0.30
CA LEU A 591 7.11 16.56 1.57
C LEU A 591 6.29 15.27 1.56
N LEU A 592 5.95 14.80 0.35
CA LEU A 592 5.52 13.44 0.02
C LEU A 592 6.32 13.01 -1.21
N GLU A 593 7.17 11.99 -1.07
CA GLU A 593 8.10 11.56 -2.11
C GLU A 593 8.28 10.04 -2.12
N PHE A 594 8.51 9.47 -3.29
CA PHE A 594 8.83 8.05 -3.50
C PHE A 594 7.84 7.08 -2.85
N SER A 595 6.55 7.43 -2.95
CA SER A 595 5.46 6.64 -2.35
C SER A 595 5.27 5.28 -3.04
N GLY A 596 4.61 4.35 -2.34
CA GLY A 596 4.22 3.05 -2.87
C GLY A 596 3.02 3.05 -3.82
N ALA A 597 2.64 4.21 -4.38
CA ALA A 597 1.49 4.36 -5.28
C ALA A 597 1.68 3.63 -6.62
N CYS A 598 0.57 3.41 -7.33
CA CYS A 598 0.57 2.88 -8.69
C CYS A 598 1.37 3.79 -9.65
N ALA A 599 1.98 3.21 -10.67
CA ALA A 599 2.54 3.98 -11.79
C ALA A 599 1.42 4.78 -12.48
N GLY A 600 1.54 6.12 -12.49
CA GLY A 600 0.52 7.01 -13.04
C GLY A 600 -0.70 7.24 -12.15
N CYS A 601 -0.61 7.00 -10.85
CA CYS A 601 -1.67 7.27 -9.87
C CYS A 601 -2.21 8.70 -9.99
N GLY A 602 -3.55 8.85 -9.98
CA GLY A 602 -4.23 10.15 -10.02
C GLY A 602 -4.37 10.83 -8.65
N GLU A 603 -4.14 10.13 -7.53
CA GLU A 603 -4.33 10.67 -6.18
C GLU A 603 -3.10 11.44 -5.68
N THR A 604 -1.92 10.83 -5.79
CA THR A 604 -0.68 11.35 -5.18
C THR A 604 -0.19 12.69 -5.72
N PRO A 605 -0.44 13.11 -6.98
CA PRO A 605 -0.10 14.46 -7.41
C PRO A 605 -0.80 15.55 -6.60
N TYR A 606 -2.07 15.35 -6.19
CA TYR A 606 -2.78 16.28 -5.31
C TYR A 606 -2.19 16.32 -3.92
N ALA A 607 -1.96 15.15 -3.30
CA ALA A 607 -1.36 15.08 -1.97
C ALA A 607 0.04 15.71 -1.94
N LYS A 608 0.87 15.43 -2.95
CA LYS A 608 2.19 16.05 -3.11
C LYS A 608 2.08 17.57 -3.16
N LEU A 609 1.20 18.12 -4.00
CA LEU A 609 1.00 19.57 -4.11
C LEU A 609 0.61 20.20 -2.76
N ILE A 610 -0.33 19.58 -2.04
CA ILE A 610 -0.74 20.06 -0.72
C ILE A 610 0.45 20.08 0.25
N THR A 611 1.31 19.06 0.22
CA THR A 611 2.52 19.04 1.06
C THR A 611 3.57 20.07 0.63
N GLN A 612 3.66 20.43 -0.65
CA GLN A 612 4.53 21.51 -1.11
C GLN A 612 4.06 22.89 -0.62
N LEU A 613 2.75 23.07 -0.52
CA LEU A 613 2.17 24.35 -0.09
C LEU A 613 2.16 24.51 1.44
N PHE A 614 1.85 23.45 2.18
CA PHE A 614 1.52 23.54 3.61
C PHE A 614 2.23 22.49 4.49
N GLY A 615 3.03 21.60 3.89
CA GLY A 615 3.55 20.40 4.56
C GLY A 615 4.39 20.67 5.80
N ASP A 616 5.04 21.84 5.89
CA ASP A 616 5.82 22.26 7.04
C ASP A 616 5.02 22.39 8.34
N ARG A 617 3.70 22.50 8.28
CA ARG A 617 2.79 22.70 9.41
C ARG A 617 1.53 21.83 9.35
N MET A 618 1.52 20.76 8.53
CA MET A 618 0.35 19.89 8.35
C MET A 618 0.20 18.84 9.44
N TYR A 619 -1.07 18.63 9.81
CA TYR A 619 -1.56 17.39 10.41
C TYR A 619 -2.51 16.71 9.44
N ILE A 620 -2.35 15.41 9.25
CA ILE A 620 -3.14 14.61 8.32
C ILE A 620 -3.78 13.44 9.05
N ALA A 621 -5.10 13.43 9.13
CA ALA A 621 -5.88 12.24 9.48
C ALA A 621 -6.23 11.51 8.17
N ASN A 622 -5.88 10.24 8.05
CA ASN A 622 -6.04 9.49 6.82
C ASN A 622 -6.98 8.30 6.98
N ALA A 623 -7.95 8.16 6.09
CA ALA A 623 -8.83 7.00 6.06
C ALA A 623 -8.12 5.79 5.42
N THR A 624 -8.29 4.60 5.99
CA THR A 624 -7.76 3.36 5.41
C THR A 624 -8.24 3.18 3.97
N GLY A 625 -7.31 2.97 3.05
CA GLY A 625 -7.56 2.84 1.61
C GLY A 625 -6.26 2.98 0.83
N CYS A 626 -6.32 3.43 -0.45
CA CYS A 626 -5.11 3.70 -1.23
C CYS A 626 -4.20 4.73 -0.56
N SER A 627 -4.78 5.77 0.04
CA SER A 627 -4.03 6.83 0.72
C SER A 627 -3.26 6.34 1.95
N SER A 628 -3.69 5.28 2.61
CA SER A 628 -2.90 4.63 3.67
C SER A 628 -1.72 3.83 3.08
N ILE A 629 -1.92 3.16 1.95
CA ILE A 629 -0.89 2.34 1.32
C ILE A 629 0.21 3.21 0.71
N TRP A 630 -0.14 4.26 -0.04
CA TRP A 630 0.90 5.15 -0.58
C TRP A 630 1.41 6.17 0.46
N GLY A 631 0.68 6.40 1.54
CA GLY A 631 1.08 7.28 2.64
C GLY A 631 2.01 6.63 3.66
N ASN A 632 1.95 5.30 3.82
CA ASN A 632 2.85 4.53 4.69
C ASN A 632 2.88 3.06 4.26
N SER A 633 3.72 2.73 3.29
CA SER A 633 4.00 1.34 2.91
C SER A 633 5.04 0.75 3.85
N SER A 634 4.62 0.37 5.07
CA SER A 634 5.54 -0.18 6.08
C SER A 634 6.56 -1.16 5.47
N PRO A 635 7.86 -1.03 5.83
CA PRO A 635 8.41 -0.16 6.88
C PRO A 635 8.71 1.28 6.43
N SER A 636 8.63 1.61 5.15
CA SER A 636 9.03 2.92 4.62
C SER A 636 7.94 3.98 4.72
N THR A 637 8.34 5.22 5.01
CA THR A 637 7.46 6.38 5.14
C THR A 637 7.81 7.42 4.07
N PRO A 638 6.89 7.71 3.13
CA PRO A 638 7.12 8.66 2.04
C PRO A 638 6.91 10.12 2.44
N TYR A 639 6.15 10.40 3.50
CA TYR A 639 6.11 11.76 4.07
C TYR A 639 7.46 12.09 4.68
N THR A 640 8.00 13.28 4.36
CA THR A 640 9.34 13.70 4.76
C THR A 640 9.33 15.08 5.39
N VAL A 641 10.50 15.61 5.73
CA VAL A 641 10.66 16.90 6.37
C VAL A 641 11.51 17.85 5.50
N ASN A 642 11.35 19.15 5.73
CA ASN A 642 12.18 20.18 5.15
C ASN A 642 13.54 20.30 5.89
N GLU A 643 14.36 21.27 5.51
CA GLU A 643 15.68 21.53 6.10
C GLU A 643 15.63 21.91 7.59
N LYS A 644 14.48 22.43 8.07
CA LYS A 644 14.25 22.76 9.48
C LYS A 644 13.72 21.56 10.29
N GLY A 645 13.59 20.38 9.69
CA GLY A 645 13.01 19.19 10.32
C GLY A 645 11.48 19.23 10.46
N GLN A 646 10.81 20.11 9.73
CA GLN A 646 9.35 20.27 9.75
C GLN A 646 8.72 19.51 8.58
N GLY A 647 7.64 18.77 8.82
CA GLY A 647 6.90 18.05 7.81
C GLY A 647 5.55 17.56 8.31
N PRO A 648 4.76 16.90 7.45
CA PRO A 648 3.44 16.41 7.83
C PRO A 648 3.51 15.41 8.99
N ALA A 649 2.67 15.63 10.03
CA ALA A 649 2.33 14.61 11.00
C ALA A 649 1.14 13.83 10.46
N TRP A 650 1.39 12.62 9.98
CA TRP A 650 0.41 11.74 9.35
C TRP A 650 0.03 10.60 10.28
N SER A 651 -1.26 10.33 10.41
CA SER A 651 -1.77 9.18 11.14
C SER A 651 -2.94 8.55 10.39
N ASN A 652 -2.93 7.22 10.28
CA ASN A 652 -4.04 6.47 9.71
C ASN A 652 -5.09 6.16 10.79
N SER A 653 -6.36 6.27 10.41
CA SER A 653 -7.48 5.86 11.26
C SER A 653 -8.25 4.71 10.63
N LEU A 654 -9.22 4.17 11.36
CA LEU A 654 -10.14 3.19 10.82
C LEU A 654 -10.94 3.79 9.66
N PHE A 655 -11.46 2.92 8.82
CA PHE A 655 -12.15 3.29 7.60
C PHE A 655 -13.42 4.12 7.87
N GLU A 656 -14.12 3.83 8.97
CA GLU A 656 -15.37 4.45 9.35
C GLU A 656 -15.22 5.73 10.19
N ASP A 657 -14.13 5.92 10.95
CA ASP A 657 -14.04 6.96 11.99
C ASP A 657 -13.05 8.10 11.69
N ASN A 658 -12.48 8.13 10.49
CA ASN A 658 -11.39 9.04 10.13
C ASN A 658 -11.78 10.53 10.24
N ALA A 659 -13.01 10.88 9.92
CA ALA A 659 -13.46 12.27 10.01
C ALA A 659 -13.47 12.74 11.46
N GLU A 660 -13.99 11.92 12.35
CA GLU A 660 -14.05 12.17 13.80
C GLU A 660 -12.64 12.21 14.40
N PHE A 661 -11.74 11.32 13.95
CA PHE A 661 -10.35 11.32 14.36
C PHE A 661 -9.64 12.63 13.99
N GLY A 662 -9.77 13.08 12.74
CA GLY A 662 -9.21 14.35 12.27
C GLY A 662 -9.80 15.56 12.99
N TYR A 663 -11.09 15.52 13.31
CA TYR A 663 -11.75 16.55 14.11
C TYR A 663 -11.22 16.57 15.54
N GLY A 664 -11.02 15.41 16.16
CA GLY A 664 -10.40 15.29 17.48
C GLY A 664 -8.97 15.85 17.51
N MET A 665 -8.15 15.60 16.47
CA MET A 665 -6.83 16.20 16.32
C MET A 665 -6.90 17.73 16.31
N LEU A 666 -7.84 18.32 15.55
CA LEU A 666 -8.04 19.77 15.52
C LEU A 666 -8.41 20.34 16.90
N LEU A 667 -9.35 19.68 17.60
CA LEU A 667 -9.80 20.14 18.92
C LEU A 667 -8.66 20.08 19.96
N ALA A 668 -7.86 19.00 19.93
CA ALA A 668 -6.70 18.86 20.80
C ALA A 668 -5.66 19.96 20.55
N GLN A 669 -5.33 20.24 19.30
CA GLN A 669 -4.41 21.33 18.94
C GLN A 669 -4.93 22.69 19.39
N LYS A 670 -6.21 22.98 19.14
CA LYS A 670 -6.84 24.25 19.58
C LYS A 670 -6.79 24.42 21.09
N ALA A 671 -7.02 23.35 21.86
CA ALA A 671 -6.94 23.39 23.31
C ALA A 671 -5.51 23.67 23.79
N ILE A 672 -4.52 22.96 23.26
CA ILE A 672 -3.10 23.17 23.62
C ILE A 672 -2.65 24.58 23.24
N ARG A 673 -2.92 25.02 22.00
CA ARG A 673 -2.55 26.37 21.51
C ARG A 673 -3.24 27.45 22.32
N GLY A 674 -4.52 27.25 22.70
CA GLY A 674 -5.24 28.20 23.56
C GLY A 674 -4.60 28.38 24.95
N GLY A 675 -4.15 27.28 25.56
CA GLY A 675 -3.38 27.31 26.80
C GLY A 675 -2.02 28.00 26.64
N LEU A 676 -1.31 27.76 25.53
CA LEU A 676 -0.05 28.45 25.24
C LEU A 676 -0.27 29.94 24.93
N LYS A 677 -1.35 30.32 24.24
CA LYS A 677 -1.73 31.70 23.98
C LYS A 677 -1.88 32.49 25.28
N ALA A 678 -2.62 31.94 26.25
CA ALA A 678 -2.77 32.58 27.57
C ALA A 678 -1.42 32.81 28.26
N LYS A 679 -0.51 31.86 28.22
CA LYS A 679 0.86 32.00 28.75
C LYS A 679 1.67 33.07 28.02
N VAL A 680 1.55 33.21 26.72
CA VAL A 680 2.19 34.29 25.93
C VAL A 680 1.59 35.64 26.31
N GLU A 681 0.27 35.74 26.57
CA GLU A 681 -0.41 36.94 27.08
C GLU A 681 0.11 37.31 28.48
N ASP A 682 0.33 36.33 29.37
CA ASP A 682 0.92 36.55 30.70
C ASP A 682 2.37 37.08 30.58
N VAL A 683 3.18 36.53 29.69
CA VAL A 683 4.54 37.05 29.47
C VAL A 683 4.52 38.46 28.90
N MET A 684 3.65 38.74 27.92
CA MET A 684 3.50 40.07 27.32
C MET A 684 3.11 41.13 28.35
N ASN A 685 2.22 40.79 29.29
CA ASN A 685 1.71 41.70 30.33
C ASN A 685 2.62 41.81 31.56
N SER A 686 3.70 41.04 31.63
CA SER A 686 4.62 41.07 32.75
C SER A 686 5.45 42.36 32.74
N GLU A 687 5.46 43.06 33.88
CA GLU A 687 6.35 44.24 34.08
C GLU A 687 7.83 43.93 33.96
N LYS A 688 8.21 42.67 34.20
CA LYS A 688 9.61 42.19 34.15
C LYS A 688 10.07 41.81 32.76
N ALA A 689 9.18 41.68 31.78
CA ALA A 689 9.52 41.27 30.43
C ALA A 689 10.22 42.42 29.66
N PRO A 690 11.35 42.17 29.02
CA PRO A 690 11.98 43.15 28.13
C PRO A 690 11.03 43.55 26.96
N GLU A 691 11.20 44.79 26.49
CA GLU A 691 10.37 45.31 25.38
C GLU A 691 10.48 44.47 24.10
N GLU A 692 11.63 43.91 23.84
CA GLU A 692 11.84 42.99 22.73
C GLU A 692 10.99 41.72 22.86
N VAL A 693 10.90 41.13 24.05
CA VAL A 693 10.07 39.96 24.35
C VAL A 693 8.58 40.34 24.22
N LYS A 694 8.16 41.49 24.72
CA LYS A 694 6.77 41.97 24.56
C LYS A 694 6.40 42.18 23.09
N ALA A 695 7.31 42.73 22.30
CA ALA A 695 7.11 42.90 20.85
C ALA A 695 6.95 41.55 20.11
N ALA A 696 7.76 40.55 20.44
CA ALA A 696 7.65 39.22 19.90
C ALA A 696 6.35 38.51 20.32
N CYS A 697 5.95 38.64 21.61
CA CYS A 697 4.66 38.16 22.08
C CYS A 697 3.50 38.79 21.31
N LYS A 698 3.56 40.12 21.12
CA LYS A 698 2.52 40.86 20.39
C LYS A 698 2.43 40.39 18.95
N GLU A 699 3.55 40.26 18.22
CA GLU A 699 3.57 39.77 16.83
C GLU A 699 2.96 38.37 16.74
N TYR A 700 3.28 37.47 17.69
CA TYR A 700 2.70 36.14 17.75
C TYR A 700 1.17 36.18 17.94
N LEU A 701 0.69 37.03 18.87
CA LEU A 701 -0.75 37.16 19.16
C LEU A 701 -1.51 37.79 17.97
N ASP A 702 -0.95 38.83 17.35
CA ASP A 702 -1.55 39.51 16.20
C ASP A 702 -1.68 38.59 14.98
N THR A 703 -0.77 37.60 14.84
CA THR A 703 -0.75 36.62 13.74
C THR A 703 -1.40 35.27 14.09
N PHE A 704 -1.90 35.10 15.31
CA PHE A 704 -2.32 33.82 15.89
C PHE A 704 -3.18 32.96 14.96
N ASP A 705 -4.14 33.54 14.26
CA ASP A 705 -5.05 32.84 13.35
C ASP A 705 -4.61 32.82 11.89
N CYS A 706 -3.43 33.40 11.56
CA CYS A 706 -2.91 33.46 10.20
C CYS A 706 -1.84 32.40 9.95
N GLY A 707 -2.17 31.32 9.22
CA GLY A 707 -1.22 30.23 8.91
C GLY A 707 0.02 30.67 8.09
N ALA A 708 -0.09 31.76 7.32
CA ALA A 708 0.99 32.24 6.48
C ALA A 708 2.10 32.98 7.27
N THR A 709 1.74 33.65 8.38
CA THR A 709 2.67 34.54 9.11
C THR A 709 2.99 34.06 10.53
N ASN A 710 2.10 33.28 11.14
CA ASN A 710 2.24 32.84 12.53
C ASN A 710 3.50 31.96 12.75
N GLY A 711 3.93 31.18 11.75
CA GLY A 711 5.16 30.39 11.85
C GLY A 711 6.39 31.23 12.10
N THR A 712 6.60 32.28 11.31
CA THR A 712 7.73 33.24 11.48
C THR A 712 7.63 33.98 12.81
N ALA A 713 6.43 34.41 13.22
CA ALA A 713 6.22 35.07 14.51
C ALA A 713 6.49 34.10 15.68
N THR A 714 6.17 32.82 15.53
CA THR A 714 6.52 31.78 16.50
C THR A 714 8.04 31.62 16.65
N GLU A 715 8.80 31.55 15.54
CA GLU A 715 10.26 31.46 15.57
C GLU A 715 10.87 32.66 16.32
N LYS A 716 10.42 33.87 16.05
CA LYS A 716 10.87 35.08 16.76
C LYS A 716 10.54 35.05 18.25
N LEU A 717 9.32 34.61 18.62
CA LEU A 717 8.92 34.48 20.01
C LEU A 717 9.81 33.47 20.75
N VAL A 718 10.00 32.28 20.19
CA VAL A 718 10.85 31.24 20.79
C VAL A 718 12.28 31.73 20.96
N GLU A 719 12.84 32.42 19.96
CA GLU A 719 14.19 32.98 20.02
C GLU A 719 14.31 34.02 21.14
N ALA A 720 13.33 34.91 21.27
CA ALA A 720 13.33 35.97 22.29
C ALA A 720 13.21 35.44 23.73
N ILE A 721 12.62 34.26 23.93
CA ILE A 721 12.36 33.73 25.29
C ILE A 721 13.17 32.49 25.67
N LYS A 722 13.96 31.92 24.75
CA LYS A 722 14.64 30.63 24.95
C LYS A 722 15.59 30.61 26.16
N ASP A 723 16.26 31.75 26.44
CA ASP A 723 17.21 31.90 27.52
C ASP A 723 16.63 32.66 28.72
N ALA A 724 15.32 32.95 28.74
CA ALA A 724 14.67 33.68 29.79
C ALA A 724 14.63 32.87 31.10
N ASP A 725 15.03 33.47 32.21
CA ASP A 725 14.86 32.89 33.57
C ASP A 725 13.42 33.08 34.08
N CYS A 726 12.52 32.32 33.47
CA CYS A 726 11.10 32.40 33.68
C CYS A 726 10.46 31.02 33.49
N ASP A 727 9.73 30.51 34.48
CA ASP A 727 9.07 29.22 34.42
C ASP A 727 8.04 29.13 33.28
N VAL A 728 7.27 30.21 33.08
CA VAL A 728 6.29 30.30 32.01
C VAL A 728 6.97 30.27 30.65
N CYS A 729 8.10 31.00 30.50
CA CYS A 729 8.87 31.02 29.27
C CYS A 729 9.46 29.62 28.96
N ARG A 730 10.00 28.94 29.98
CA ARG A 730 10.50 27.55 29.84
C ARG A 730 9.41 26.58 29.38
N ASP A 731 8.20 26.72 29.92
CA ASP A 731 7.09 25.87 29.50
C ASP A 731 6.61 26.17 28.09
N ILE A 732 6.58 27.45 27.68
CA ILE A 732 6.30 27.82 26.28
C ILE A 732 7.33 27.20 25.34
N VAL A 733 8.62 27.32 25.66
CA VAL A 733 9.74 26.77 24.83
C VAL A 733 9.67 25.24 24.77
N LYS A 734 9.35 24.56 25.88
CA LYS A 734 9.14 23.11 25.91
C LYS A 734 8.04 22.64 24.96
N ASN A 735 7.00 23.45 24.80
CA ASN A 735 5.84 23.14 23.95
C ASN A 735 5.86 23.91 22.61
N LYS A 736 7.04 24.39 22.17
CA LYS A 736 7.20 25.23 20.97
C LYS A 736 6.59 24.65 19.71
N ASP A 737 6.58 23.33 19.58
CA ASP A 737 6.06 22.63 18.40
C ASP A 737 4.53 22.80 18.24
N PHE A 738 3.83 23.16 19.29
CA PHE A 738 2.38 23.44 19.27
C PHE A 738 2.04 24.94 19.12
N LEU A 739 2.99 25.86 19.11
CA LEU A 739 2.73 27.31 19.05
C LEU A 739 2.17 27.75 17.69
N ALA A 740 2.86 27.38 16.59
CA ALA A 740 2.47 27.80 15.26
C ALA A 740 1.12 27.23 14.83
N LYS A 741 0.35 28.03 14.07
CA LYS A 741 -0.94 27.58 13.52
C LYS A 741 -0.69 26.39 12.59
N LYS A 742 -1.34 25.26 12.88
CA LYS A 742 -1.29 24.06 12.04
C LYS A 742 -2.33 24.12 10.93
N SER A 743 -2.01 23.44 9.83
CA SER A 743 -2.92 23.16 8.74
C SER A 743 -3.50 21.76 8.96
N GLN A 744 -4.79 21.67 9.28
CA GLN A 744 -5.46 20.41 9.60
C GLN A 744 -6.18 19.86 8.37
N TRP A 745 -5.79 18.65 7.95
CA TRP A 745 -6.36 17.95 6.81
C TRP A 745 -6.91 16.58 7.19
N ILE A 746 -7.99 16.20 6.51
CA ILE A 746 -8.55 14.85 6.52
C ILE A 746 -8.48 14.32 5.09
N PHE A 747 -7.76 13.22 4.87
CA PHE A 747 -7.57 12.59 3.58
C PHE A 747 -8.31 11.26 3.50
N GLY A 748 -8.95 10.97 2.36
CA GLY A 748 -9.51 9.67 2.08
C GLY A 748 -10.10 9.54 0.69
N GLY A 749 -10.39 8.31 0.29
CA GLY A 749 -11.04 7.98 -0.98
C GLY A 749 -12.56 8.14 -0.95
N ASP A 750 -13.18 7.94 -2.11
CA ASP A 750 -14.64 8.05 -2.27
C ASP A 750 -15.42 7.00 -1.47
N GLY A 751 -14.91 5.76 -1.33
CA GLY A 751 -15.55 4.74 -0.51
C GLY A 751 -15.71 5.14 0.95
N TRP A 752 -14.72 5.85 1.50
CA TRP A 752 -14.84 6.48 2.82
C TRP A 752 -15.85 7.64 2.81
N ALA A 753 -15.60 8.66 1.98
CA ALA A 753 -16.31 9.92 2.07
C ALA A 753 -17.78 9.85 1.64
N TYR A 754 -18.10 9.04 0.63
CA TYR A 754 -19.47 8.91 0.09
C TYR A 754 -20.32 7.87 0.80
N ASP A 755 -19.67 6.86 1.43
CA ASP A 755 -20.34 5.70 2.01
C ASP A 755 -20.14 5.61 3.52
N ILE A 756 -19.13 4.84 3.96
CA ILE A 756 -19.04 4.41 5.35
C ILE A 756 -18.69 5.55 6.32
N GLY A 757 -17.85 6.50 5.92
CA GLY A 757 -17.44 7.66 6.74
C GLY A 757 -18.30 8.91 6.52
N PHE A 758 -19.36 8.83 5.67
CA PHE A 758 -20.12 10.03 5.29
C PHE A 758 -20.75 10.74 6.51
N GLY A 759 -21.27 10.02 7.48
CA GLY A 759 -21.86 10.64 8.69
C GLY A 759 -20.87 11.47 9.49
N GLY A 760 -19.64 10.99 9.63
CA GLY A 760 -18.55 11.74 10.27
C GLY A 760 -18.11 12.96 9.46
N VAL A 761 -17.98 12.80 8.13
CA VAL A 761 -17.67 13.93 7.23
C VAL A 761 -18.73 15.01 7.32
N ASP A 762 -20.02 14.64 7.29
CA ASP A 762 -21.13 15.55 7.42
C ASP A 762 -21.07 16.33 8.77
N HIS A 763 -20.83 15.62 9.87
CA HIS A 763 -20.68 16.23 11.20
C HIS A 763 -19.50 17.21 11.27
N VAL A 764 -18.35 16.87 10.68
CA VAL A 764 -17.18 17.74 10.62
C VAL A 764 -17.48 19.01 9.84
N LEU A 765 -18.11 18.90 8.67
CA LEU A 765 -18.52 20.06 7.88
C LEU A 765 -19.54 20.92 8.61
N ALA A 766 -20.50 20.30 9.32
CA ALA A 766 -21.48 21.00 10.13
C ALA A 766 -20.87 21.76 11.32
N SER A 767 -19.68 21.39 11.79
CA SER A 767 -19.03 21.96 12.96
C SER A 767 -18.65 23.45 12.82
N GLY A 768 -18.53 23.97 11.62
CA GLY A 768 -18.07 25.33 11.33
C GLY A 768 -16.61 25.61 11.71
N LYS A 769 -15.81 24.57 11.97
CA LYS A 769 -14.40 24.72 12.38
C LYS A 769 -13.47 24.78 11.16
N ASP A 770 -12.34 25.45 11.33
CA ASP A 770 -11.26 25.58 10.33
C ASP A 770 -10.56 24.23 10.16
N ILE A 771 -11.01 23.45 9.17
CA ILE A 771 -10.54 22.09 8.86
C ILE A 771 -10.76 21.78 7.37
N ASN A 772 -9.78 21.15 6.74
CA ASN A 772 -9.82 20.81 5.32
C ASN A 772 -10.09 19.32 5.10
N VAL A 773 -11.08 19.00 4.29
CA VAL A 773 -11.40 17.63 3.87
C VAL A 773 -11.04 17.45 2.39
N MET A 774 -10.13 16.52 2.10
CA MET A 774 -9.72 16.16 0.74
C MET A 774 -10.22 14.76 0.39
N VAL A 775 -11.06 14.67 -0.63
CA VAL A 775 -11.58 13.42 -1.16
C VAL A 775 -10.89 13.10 -2.49
N PHE A 776 -10.11 12.02 -2.52
CA PHE A 776 -9.56 11.47 -3.75
C PHE A 776 -10.63 10.58 -4.40
N ASP A 777 -11.36 11.16 -5.36
CA ASP A 777 -12.52 10.50 -5.97
C ASP A 777 -12.08 9.62 -7.15
N THR A 778 -11.84 8.36 -6.87
CA THR A 778 -11.54 7.32 -7.86
C THR A 778 -12.80 6.59 -8.35
N GLU A 779 -13.98 6.96 -7.84
CA GLU A 779 -15.29 6.43 -8.22
C GLU A 779 -15.47 4.91 -7.94
N VAL A 780 -14.58 4.34 -7.13
CA VAL A 780 -14.62 2.94 -6.64
C VAL A 780 -13.85 2.80 -5.34
N TYR A 781 -14.12 1.74 -4.56
CA TYR A 781 -13.20 1.29 -3.50
C TYR A 781 -11.95 0.70 -4.14
N SER A 782 -10.97 1.55 -4.47
CA SER A 782 -9.86 1.17 -5.33
C SER A 782 -8.87 0.20 -4.68
N ASN A 783 -8.60 0.35 -3.38
CA ASN A 783 -7.60 -0.46 -2.69
C ASN A 783 -8.09 -1.88 -2.34
N THR A 784 -9.35 -2.03 -1.98
CA THR A 784 -9.91 -3.31 -1.51
C THR A 784 -10.29 -4.25 -2.65
N GLY A 785 -10.34 -3.79 -3.90
CA GLY A 785 -10.57 -4.64 -5.06
C GLY A 785 -11.57 -4.11 -6.09
N GLY A 786 -11.85 -2.81 -6.11
CA GLY A 786 -12.69 -2.18 -7.13
C GLY A 786 -14.19 -2.36 -6.90
N GLN A 787 -14.64 -2.34 -5.64
CA GLN A 787 -16.06 -2.40 -5.29
C GLN A 787 -16.76 -1.09 -5.65
N SER A 788 -18.03 -1.20 -5.99
CA SER A 788 -18.90 -0.05 -6.25
C SER A 788 -19.11 0.77 -4.98
N SER A 789 -18.92 2.09 -5.08
CA SER A 789 -19.27 3.10 -4.07
C SER A 789 -20.50 3.90 -4.51
N LYS A 790 -20.98 4.82 -3.64
CA LYS A 790 -21.98 5.82 -4.05
C LYS A 790 -21.40 6.88 -5.01
N ALA A 791 -20.10 6.97 -5.13
CA ALA A 791 -19.42 7.79 -6.14
C ALA A 791 -19.35 7.11 -7.52
N THR A 792 -19.54 5.80 -7.61
CA THR A 792 -19.51 5.06 -8.89
C THR A 792 -20.65 5.54 -9.79
N PRO A 793 -20.37 5.99 -11.03
CA PRO A 793 -21.40 6.51 -11.93
C PRO A 793 -22.28 5.43 -12.56
N THR A 794 -23.42 5.84 -13.10
CA THR A 794 -24.35 4.97 -13.84
C THR A 794 -23.64 4.25 -14.98
N GLY A 795 -23.86 2.95 -15.11
CA GLY A 795 -23.31 2.09 -16.17
C GLY A 795 -21.87 1.62 -15.94
N ALA A 796 -21.15 2.15 -14.96
CA ALA A 796 -19.82 1.65 -14.63
C ALA A 796 -19.88 0.25 -14.01
N VAL A 797 -19.05 -0.66 -14.50
CA VAL A 797 -18.87 -2.00 -13.94
C VAL A 797 -17.85 -1.95 -12.82
N ALA A 798 -18.22 -2.52 -11.69
CA ALA A 798 -17.38 -2.67 -10.51
C ALA A 798 -17.78 -3.97 -9.79
N GLN A 799 -17.01 -4.39 -8.79
CA GLN A 799 -17.45 -5.45 -7.88
C GLN A 799 -18.77 -5.03 -7.21
N PHE A 800 -19.70 -5.95 -7.05
CA PHE A 800 -21.11 -5.74 -6.65
C PHE A 800 -21.97 -4.93 -7.64
N ALA A 801 -21.40 -4.54 -8.78
CA ALA A 801 -22.08 -3.91 -9.90
C ALA A 801 -21.64 -4.52 -11.24
N ALA A 802 -21.52 -5.84 -11.31
CA ALA A 802 -21.03 -6.58 -12.49
C ALA A 802 -21.86 -6.34 -13.76
N GLY A 803 -23.17 -6.04 -13.63
CA GLY A 803 -24.05 -5.67 -14.73
C GLY A 803 -24.15 -4.18 -15.00
N GLY A 804 -23.21 -3.37 -14.50
CA GLY A 804 -23.24 -1.91 -14.52
C GLY A 804 -24.17 -1.31 -13.46
N LYS A 805 -23.70 -0.25 -12.80
CA LYS A 805 -24.48 0.43 -11.75
C LYS A 805 -25.73 1.10 -12.32
N GLU A 806 -26.86 0.92 -11.68
CA GLU A 806 -28.17 1.43 -12.15
C GLU A 806 -28.46 2.86 -11.65
N THR A 807 -27.87 3.27 -10.54
CA THR A 807 -28.12 4.56 -9.87
C THR A 807 -27.03 5.58 -10.16
N LYS A 808 -27.41 6.85 -10.20
CA LYS A 808 -26.46 7.95 -10.39
C LYS A 808 -25.49 8.11 -9.21
N LYS A 809 -24.38 8.80 -9.48
CA LYS A 809 -23.42 9.23 -8.45
C LYS A 809 -24.07 10.15 -7.42
N LYS A 810 -23.77 9.93 -6.13
CA LYS A 810 -24.18 10.83 -5.04
C LYS A 810 -23.54 12.20 -5.23
N ASP A 811 -24.30 13.26 -5.06
CA ASP A 811 -23.82 14.63 -5.18
C ASP A 811 -23.39 15.20 -3.83
N MET A 812 -22.21 14.78 -3.39
CA MET A 812 -21.65 15.19 -2.10
C MET A 812 -21.35 16.70 -2.04
N ALA A 813 -20.94 17.30 -3.16
CA ALA A 813 -20.68 18.73 -3.22
C ALA A 813 -21.94 19.57 -2.95
N SER A 814 -23.07 19.21 -3.56
CA SER A 814 -24.35 19.92 -3.32
C SER A 814 -24.84 19.76 -1.88
N ILE A 815 -24.64 18.58 -1.27
CA ILE A 815 -24.95 18.37 0.15
C ILE A 815 -24.12 19.31 1.01
N ALA A 816 -22.82 19.39 0.80
CA ALA A 816 -21.94 20.28 1.57
C ALA A 816 -22.26 21.77 1.34
N MET A 817 -22.56 22.18 0.11
CA MET A 817 -22.97 23.56 -0.19
C MET A 817 -24.24 23.96 0.53
N SER A 818 -25.14 23.04 0.86
CA SER A 818 -26.41 23.32 1.54
C SER A 818 -26.23 23.89 2.96
N TYR A 819 -25.06 23.71 3.57
CA TYR A 819 -24.72 24.35 4.85
C TYR A 819 -24.56 25.88 4.75
N GLY A 820 -24.22 26.40 3.56
CA GLY A 820 -24.08 27.84 3.31
C GLY A 820 -22.79 28.48 3.85
N TYR A 821 -22.03 27.79 4.67
CA TYR A 821 -20.76 28.26 5.28
C TYR A 821 -19.59 27.28 5.09
N VAL A 822 -19.73 26.27 4.26
CA VAL A 822 -18.67 25.34 3.90
C VAL A 822 -18.06 25.77 2.58
N TYR A 823 -16.73 25.92 2.52
CA TYR A 823 -16.04 26.06 1.24
C TYR A 823 -16.09 24.72 0.50
N VAL A 824 -16.50 24.74 -0.77
CA VAL A 824 -16.59 23.52 -1.59
C VAL A 824 -15.91 23.73 -2.93
N ALA A 825 -14.99 22.81 -3.29
CA ALA A 825 -14.38 22.80 -4.60
C ALA A 825 -14.44 21.41 -5.24
N GLN A 826 -14.73 21.36 -6.51
CA GLN A 826 -14.59 20.17 -7.34
C GLN A 826 -13.51 20.44 -8.38
N ILE A 827 -12.47 19.60 -8.41
CA ILE A 827 -11.24 19.83 -9.18
C ILE A 827 -10.85 18.63 -10.03
N ALA A 828 -10.12 18.88 -11.11
CA ALA A 828 -9.46 17.86 -11.94
C ALA A 828 -8.14 18.48 -12.45
N MET A 829 -7.02 18.01 -11.89
CA MET A 829 -5.70 18.63 -12.11
C MET A 829 -5.34 18.71 -13.60
N GLY A 830 -5.51 17.61 -14.33
CA GLY A 830 -5.19 17.51 -15.76
C GLY A 830 -6.08 18.39 -16.65
N ALA A 831 -7.26 18.77 -16.19
CA ALA A 831 -8.15 19.66 -16.93
C ALA A 831 -7.75 21.14 -16.78
N ASP A 832 -7.42 21.56 -15.55
CA ASP A 832 -6.94 22.90 -15.25
C ASP A 832 -6.01 22.91 -14.03
N TYR A 833 -4.71 22.93 -14.31
CA TYR A 833 -3.67 22.97 -13.27
C TYR A 833 -3.79 24.22 -12.37
N ASN A 834 -4.16 25.37 -12.93
CA ASN A 834 -4.26 26.62 -12.15
C ASN A 834 -5.49 26.60 -11.24
N GLN A 835 -6.62 26.06 -11.70
CA GLN A 835 -7.82 25.91 -10.88
C GLN A 835 -7.55 24.98 -9.69
N ALA A 836 -6.83 23.89 -9.90
CA ALA A 836 -6.49 22.96 -8.82
C ALA A 836 -5.63 23.63 -7.72
N VAL A 837 -4.56 24.36 -8.11
CA VAL A 837 -3.72 25.11 -7.16
C VAL A 837 -4.55 26.16 -6.41
N LYS A 838 -5.36 26.92 -7.15
CA LYS A 838 -6.18 27.99 -6.59
C LYS A 838 -7.20 27.47 -5.58
N ALA A 839 -7.92 26.40 -5.94
CA ALA A 839 -8.93 25.80 -5.06
C ALA A 839 -8.31 25.29 -3.75
N ILE A 840 -7.14 24.65 -3.80
CA ILE A 840 -6.41 24.17 -2.63
C ILE A 840 -5.94 25.34 -1.74
N ALA A 841 -5.41 26.41 -2.35
CA ALA A 841 -4.97 27.60 -1.61
C ALA A 841 -6.15 28.36 -0.98
N GLU A 842 -7.27 28.47 -1.68
CA GLU A 842 -8.49 29.10 -1.16
C GLU A 842 -9.08 28.30 0.03
N ALA A 843 -9.10 26.96 -0.06
CA ALA A 843 -9.57 26.10 1.01
C ALA A 843 -8.76 26.26 2.30
N GLU A 844 -7.43 26.28 2.21
CA GLU A 844 -6.56 26.51 3.37
C GLU A 844 -6.71 27.93 3.96
N ALA A 845 -6.96 28.92 3.11
CA ALA A 845 -7.15 30.30 3.58
C ALA A 845 -8.56 30.57 4.15
N TYR A 846 -9.51 29.67 3.90
CA TYR A 846 -10.90 29.83 4.36
C TYR A 846 -10.99 29.58 5.87
N PRO A 847 -11.59 30.51 6.67
CA PRO A 847 -11.61 30.39 8.13
C PRO A 847 -12.73 29.47 8.67
N GLY A 848 -13.07 28.43 7.94
CA GLY A 848 -14.14 27.47 8.24
C GLY A 848 -13.85 26.11 7.61
N PRO A 849 -14.83 25.18 7.63
CA PRO A 849 -14.66 23.88 7.03
C PRO A 849 -14.61 23.95 5.50
N SER A 850 -13.70 23.19 4.92
CA SER A 850 -13.52 23.11 3.47
C SER A 850 -13.64 21.68 2.98
N LEU A 851 -14.30 21.46 1.84
CA LEU A 851 -14.40 20.19 1.15
C LEU A 851 -13.86 20.32 -0.27
N ILE A 852 -12.82 19.56 -0.59
CA ILE A 852 -12.29 19.43 -1.95
C ILE A 852 -12.55 18.03 -2.45
N ILE A 853 -13.19 17.89 -3.61
CA ILE A 853 -13.42 16.63 -4.31
C ILE A 853 -12.57 16.63 -5.58
N ALA A 854 -11.56 15.79 -5.61
CA ALA A 854 -10.60 15.70 -6.71
C ALA A 854 -10.83 14.45 -7.54
N TYR A 855 -11.09 14.60 -8.83
CA TYR A 855 -11.14 13.47 -9.75
C TYR A 855 -9.76 12.82 -9.86
N ALA A 856 -9.67 11.56 -9.54
CA ALA A 856 -8.42 10.82 -9.50
C ALA A 856 -8.49 9.56 -10.39
N PRO A 857 -7.98 9.63 -11.65
CA PRO A 857 -7.93 8.45 -12.50
C PRO A 857 -7.19 7.29 -11.85
N CYS A 858 -7.79 6.09 -11.90
CA CYS A 858 -7.33 4.89 -11.24
C CYS A 858 -7.09 3.75 -12.25
N ILE A 859 -6.21 2.82 -11.92
CA ILE A 859 -6.00 1.59 -12.72
C ILE A 859 -7.29 0.78 -12.87
N ASN A 860 -8.22 0.87 -11.89
CA ASN A 860 -9.52 0.20 -11.94
C ASN A 860 -10.46 0.77 -13.02
N HIS A 861 -10.24 2.00 -13.48
CA HIS A 861 -10.98 2.54 -14.64
C HIS A 861 -10.66 1.76 -15.91
N GLY A 862 -9.42 1.23 -16.01
CA GLY A 862 -8.96 0.53 -17.20
C GLY A 862 -8.87 1.46 -18.40
N ILE A 863 -8.19 2.61 -18.26
CA ILE A 863 -7.95 3.57 -19.33
C ILE A 863 -7.22 2.87 -20.46
N LYS A 864 -7.84 2.73 -21.63
CA LYS A 864 -7.29 1.95 -22.74
C LYS A 864 -5.97 2.50 -23.27
N LYS A 865 -5.75 3.80 -23.15
CA LYS A 865 -4.51 4.48 -23.56
C LYS A 865 -3.40 4.35 -22.50
N GLY A 866 -3.68 3.69 -21.37
CA GLY A 866 -2.76 3.48 -20.27
C GLY A 866 -2.68 4.64 -19.26
N MET A 867 -2.13 4.37 -18.08
CA MET A 867 -2.06 5.32 -16.97
C MET A 867 -1.10 6.51 -17.23
N SER A 868 -0.22 6.44 -18.22
CA SER A 868 0.55 7.60 -18.68
C SER A 868 -0.34 8.77 -19.14
N LYS A 869 -1.59 8.47 -19.47
CA LYS A 869 -2.61 9.42 -19.95
C LYS A 869 -3.58 9.87 -18.84
N ALA A 870 -3.33 9.57 -17.58
CA ALA A 870 -4.21 9.94 -16.47
C ALA A 870 -4.61 11.41 -16.49
N GLN A 871 -3.65 12.32 -16.71
CA GLN A 871 -3.92 13.77 -16.82
C GLN A 871 -4.73 14.14 -18.08
N THR A 872 -4.53 13.44 -19.17
CA THR A 872 -5.35 13.60 -20.39
C THR A 872 -6.76 13.08 -20.16
N GLU A 873 -6.93 12.01 -19.40
CA GLU A 873 -8.25 11.47 -19.05
C GLU A 873 -9.06 12.44 -18.19
N GLU A 874 -8.41 13.10 -17.22
CA GLU A 874 -9.04 14.20 -16.45
C GLU A 874 -9.50 15.35 -17.37
N GLN A 875 -8.63 15.74 -18.31
CA GLN A 875 -8.98 16.76 -19.31
C GLN A 875 -10.19 16.35 -20.16
N LEU A 876 -10.21 15.10 -20.65
CA LEU A 876 -11.33 14.58 -21.45
C LEU A 876 -12.61 14.49 -20.64
N ALA A 877 -12.54 14.05 -19.36
CA ALA A 877 -13.70 13.99 -18.47
C ALA A 877 -14.36 15.37 -18.32
N VAL A 878 -13.57 16.43 -18.14
CA VAL A 878 -14.10 17.80 -18.03
C VAL A 878 -14.57 18.30 -19.39
N GLN A 879 -13.82 18.07 -20.46
CA GLN A 879 -14.17 18.51 -21.80
C GLN A 879 -15.51 17.92 -22.30
N THR A 880 -15.79 16.66 -21.95
CA THR A 880 -17.03 15.98 -22.35
C THR A 880 -18.20 16.24 -21.40
N GLY A 881 -17.95 16.88 -20.25
CA GLY A 881 -18.97 17.15 -19.23
C GLY A 881 -19.24 15.96 -18.30
N TYR A 882 -18.38 14.93 -18.33
CA TYR A 882 -18.42 13.83 -17.36
C TYR A 882 -18.05 14.31 -15.94
N TRP A 883 -17.09 15.22 -15.86
CA TRP A 883 -16.69 15.91 -14.64
C TRP A 883 -16.78 17.42 -14.83
N HIS A 884 -17.01 18.16 -13.72
CA HIS A 884 -17.09 19.63 -13.75
C HIS A 884 -16.20 20.21 -12.67
N CYS A 885 -15.42 21.24 -13.01
CA CYS A 885 -14.63 21.99 -12.04
C CYS A 885 -15.40 23.25 -11.63
N PHE A 886 -15.53 23.49 -10.33
CA PHE A 886 -16.17 24.67 -9.77
C PHE A 886 -15.67 24.92 -8.34
N ARG A 887 -15.93 26.13 -7.84
CA ARG A 887 -15.66 26.55 -6.46
C ARG A 887 -16.87 27.26 -5.89
N PHE A 888 -17.18 26.96 -4.64
CA PHE A 888 -18.17 27.66 -3.82
C PHE A 888 -17.45 28.21 -2.59
N ASN A 889 -17.31 29.55 -2.54
CA ASN A 889 -16.67 30.27 -1.44
C ASN A 889 -17.67 31.21 -0.78
N PRO A 890 -18.30 30.81 0.36
CA PRO A 890 -19.31 31.63 1.02
C PRO A 890 -18.79 32.99 1.49
N ALA A 891 -17.49 33.13 1.80
CA ALA A 891 -16.91 34.40 2.25
C ALA A 891 -17.02 35.52 1.20
N LEU A 892 -17.04 35.17 -0.09
CA LEU A 892 -17.17 36.16 -1.18
C LEU A 892 -18.51 36.88 -1.18
N ALA A 893 -19.57 36.26 -0.68
CA ALA A 893 -20.89 36.90 -0.55
C ALA A 893 -20.85 38.13 0.37
N ALA A 894 -20.06 38.08 1.45
CA ALA A 894 -19.86 39.22 2.35
C ALA A 894 -19.10 40.39 1.68
N GLU A 895 -18.36 40.09 0.61
CA GLU A 895 -17.65 41.08 -0.23
C GLU A 895 -18.49 41.58 -1.40
N GLY A 896 -19.76 41.18 -1.49
CA GLY A 896 -20.62 41.52 -2.62
C GLY A 896 -20.26 40.83 -3.94
N LYS A 897 -19.54 39.70 -3.88
CA LYS A 897 -19.13 38.88 -5.01
C LYS A 897 -19.91 37.57 -5.05
N SER A 898 -20.02 36.99 -6.27
CA SER A 898 -20.63 35.66 -6.40
C SER A 898 -19.87 34.61 -5.57
N ALA A 899 -20.62 33.90 -4.71
CA ALA A 899 -20.08 32.78 -3.94
C ALA A 899 -19.77 31.56 -4.80
N PHE A 900 -20.45 31.38 -5.95
CA PHE A 900 -20.28 30.21 -6.83
C PHE A 900 -19.58 30.60 -8.12
N THR A 901 -18.50 29.89 -8.46
CA THR A 901 -17.77 30.05 -9.72
C THR A 901 -17.73 28.69 -10.45
N LEU A 902 -18.34 28.63 -11.63
CA LEU A 902 -18.20 27.48 -12.54
C LEU A 902 -16.92 27.67 -13.37
N ASP A 903 -15.87 26.95 -13.02
CA ASP A 903 -14.56 27.05 -13.68
C ASP A 903 -14.53 26.28 -15.02
N SER A 904 -15.33 25.22 -15.17
CA SER A 904 -15.45 24.47 -16.41
C SER A 904 -16.14 25.23 -17.50
N LYS A 905 -15.60 25.14 -18.73
CA LYS A 905 -16.29 25.58 -19.94
C LYS A 905 -17.48 24.68 -20.26
N ALA A 906 -18.33 25.14 -21.20
CA ALA A 906 -19.40 24.32 -21.74
C ALA A 906 -18.83 23.02 -22.35
N PRO A 907 -19.46 21.87 -22.08
CA PRO A 907 -19.00 20.59 -22.64
C PRO A 907 -18.89 20.64 -24.17
N SER A 908 -17.80 20.09 -24.70
CA SER A 908 -17.50 20.03 -26.11
C SER A 908 -16.78 18.73 -26.45
N GLY A 909 -17.30 17.73 -26.86
CA GLY A 909 -16.65 16.45 -27.14
C GLY A 909 -17.65 15.32 -27.17
N ASP A 910 -17.20 14.17 -27.61
CA ASP A 910 -18.05 12.97 -27.64
C ASP A 910 -18.04 12.26 -26.27
N TYR A 911 -19.16 12.37 -25.56
CA TYR A 911 -19.34 11.74 -24.25
C TYR A 911 -19.26 10.21 -24.31
N GLN A 912 -19.82 9.63 -25.35
CA GLN A 912 -19.82 8.19 -25.55
C GLN A 912 -18.43 7.66 -25.91
N GLU A 913 -17.62 8.44 -26.64
CA GLU A 913 -16.23 8.12 -26.91
C GLU A 913 -15.41 8.08 -25.61
N PHE A 914 -15.61 9.05 -24.72
CA PHE A 914 -14.99 9.05 -23.38
C PHE A 914 -15.33 7.77 -22.60
N LEU A 915 -16.61 7.42 -22.44
CA LEU A 915 -17.03 6.19 -21.76
C LEU A 915 -16.39 4.93 -22.38
N ASN A 916 -16.38 4.85 -23.70
CA ASN A 916 -15.77 3.73 -24.43
C ASN A 916 -14.24 3.69 -24.29
N GLY A 917 -13.61 4.77 -23.87
CA GLY A 917 -12.17 4.86 -23.55
C GLY A 917 -11.76 4.07 -22.32
N GLU A 918 -12.70 3.73 -21.43
CA GLU A 918 -12.44 3.04 -20.18
C GLU A 918 -13.03 1.61 -20.19
N VAL A 919 -12.26 0.65 -19.67
CA VAL A 919 -12.68 -0.77 -19.63
C VAL A 919 -13.90 -0.96 -18.73
N ARG A 920 -14.04 -0.21 -17.64
CA ARG A 920 -15.19 -0.29 -16.72
C ARG A 920 -16.54 -0.03 -17.40
N TYR A 921 -16.59 0.72 -18.50
CA TYR A 921 -17.78 0.89 -19.34
C TYR A 921 -17.78 -0.09 -20.53
N ASN A 922 -16.67 -0.18 -21.23
CA ASN A 922 -16.57 -0.99 -22.43
C ASN A 922 -16.82 -2.50 -22.18
N SER A 923 -16.54 -3.00 -20.97
CA SER A 923 -16.86 -4.39 -20.58
C SER A 923 -18.36 -4.65 -20.59
N LEU A 924 -19.18 -3.71 -20.09
CA LEU A 924 -20.63 -3.83 -20.14
C LEU A 924 -21.16 -3.82 -21.57
N LYS A 925 -20.62 -2.96 -22.43
CA LYS A 925 -20.99 -2.89 -23.85
C LYS A 925 -20.77 -4.21 -24.57
N ARG A 926 -19.68 -4.94 -24.20
CA ARG A 926 -19.39 -6.27 -24.76
C ARG A 926 -20.29 -7.37 -24.17
N ALA A 927 -20.55 -7.31 -22.86
CA ALA A 927 -21.33 -8.35 -22.17
C ALA A 927 -22.82 -8.24 -22.41
N ASN A 928 -23.36 -7.00 -22.46
CA ASN A 928 -24.79 -6.73 -22.66
C ASN A 928 -24.98 -5.37 -23.39
N PRO A 929 -24.89 -5.36 -24.72
CA PRO A 929 -24.97 -4.14 -25.54
C PRO A 929 -26.25 -3.31 -25.29
N ALA A 930 -27.42 -3.94 -25.20
CA ALA A 930 -28.69 -3.24 -24.99
C ALA A 930 -28.74 -2.55 -23.61
N LYS A 931 -28.25 -3.22 -22.57
CA LYS A 931 -28.15 -2.60 -21.24
C LYS A 931 -27.14 -1.45 -21.22
N ALA A 932 -26.02 -1.62 -21.91
CA ALA A 932 -25.00 -0.59 -22.02
C ALA A 932 -25.54 0.66 -22.72
N GLU A 933 -26.25 0.51 -23.84
CA GLU A 933 -26.87 1.64 -24.56
C GLU A 933 -27.82 2.42 -23.65
N ARG A 934 -28.70 1.71 -22.92
CA ARG A 934 -29.64 2.33 -21.98
C ARG A 934 -28.91 3.07 -20.84
N LEU A 935 -27.91 2.41 -20.20
CA LEU A 935 -27.23 3.01 -19.04
C LEU A 935 -26.26 4.13 -19.45
N PHE A 936 -25.59 4.03 -20.58
CA PHE A 936 -24.70 5.08 -21.07
C PHE A 936 -25.47 6.30 -21.53
N GLY A 937 -26.64 6.11 -22.19
CA GLY A 937 -27.55 7.21 -22.50
C GLY A 937 -28.08 7.89 -21.24
N LYS A 938 -28.42 7.11 -20.20
CA LYS A 938 -28.81 7.66 -18.89
C LYS A 938 -27.68 8.45 -18.25
N ASN A 939 -26.44 7.92 -18.24
CA ASN A 939 -25.26 8.57 -17.68
C ASN A 939 -24.98 9.93 -18.38
N GLU A 940 -25.04 9.96 -19.70
CA GLU A 940 -24.89 11.19 -20.47
C GLU A 940 -25.99 12.22 -20.15
N GLN A 941 -27.24 11.79 -20.00
CA GLN A 941 -28.33 12.67 -19.60
C GLN A 941 -28.12 13.23 -18.18
N GLU A 942 -27.70 12.41 -17.24
CA GLU A 942 -27.35 12.81 -15.87
C GLU A 942 -26.22 13.88 -15.86
N ALA A 943 -25.23 13.76 -16.75
CA ALA A 943 -24.17 14.75 -16.92
C ALA A 943 -24.69 16.09 -17.49
N LYS A 944 -25.57 16.05 -18.48
CA LYS A 944 -26.24 17.25 -19.05
C LYS A 944 -27.11 17.95 -17.99
N ASP A 945 -27.85 17.19 -17.22
CA ASP A 945 -28.69 17.69 -16.12
C ASP A 945 -27.81 18.34 -15.03
N ARG A 946 -26.66 17.75 -14.73
CA ARG A 946 -25.68 18.31 -13.79
C ARG A 946 -25.12 19.63 -14.27
N TYR A 947 -24.70 19.73 -15.51
CA TYR A 947 -24.23 20.99 -16.10
C TYR A 947 -25.30 22.09 -16.07
N THR A 948 -26.53 21.72 -16.41
CA THR A 948 -27.68 22.63 -16.34
C THR A 948 -27.93 23.12 -14.91
N TYR A 949 -27.82 22.21 -13.91
CA TYR A 949 -27.94 22.55 -12.49
C TYR A 949 -26.84 23.53 -12.05
N LEU A 950 -25.57 23.27 -12.41
CA LEU A 950 -24.44 24.15 -12.07
C LEU A 950 -24.61 25.55 -12.66
N ASN A 951 -25.12 25.67 -13.90
CA ASN A 951 -25.44 26.99 -14.51
C ASN A 951 -26.59 27.73 -13.78
N LYS A 952 -27.55 27.00 -13.18
CA LYS A 952 -28.56 27.63 -12.31
C LYS A 952 -27.93 28.16 -11.03
N LEU A 953 -26.93 27.45 -10.45
CA LEU A 953 -26.20 27.92 -9.26
C LEU A 953 -25.41 29.21 -9.57
N VAL A 954 -24.80 29.33 -10.78
CA VAL A 954 -24.13 30.57 -11.21
C VAL A 954 -25.10 31.75 -11.14
N LYS A 955 -26.35 31.56 -11.59
CA LYS A 955 -27.38 32.60 -11.54
C LYS A 955 -27.89 32.84 -10.12
N LEU A 956 -28.07 31.76 -9.33
CA LEU A 956 -28.59 31.85 -7.96
C LEU A 956 -27.66 32.64 -7.04
N TYR A 957 -26.35 32.43 -7.17
CA TYR A 957 -25.32 33.07 -6.38
C TYR A 957 -24.69 34.29 -7.08
N GLY A 958 -25.16 34.66 -8.27
CA GLY A 958 -24.73 35.85 -8.96
C GLY A 958 -25.14 37.10 -8.17
N THR A 959 -24.35 38.14 -8.30
CA THR A 959 -24.77 39.48 -7.81
C THR A 959 -25.90 39.98 -8.66
N GLU A 960 -27.00 40.40 -8.07
CA GLU A 960 -28.04 41.13 -8.80
C GLU A 960 -27.41 42.39 -9.40
N GLU A 961 -27.45 42.53 -10.75
CA GLU A 961 -27.18 43.79 -11.43
C GLU A 961 -28.32 44.75 -11.21
#